data_0b114fb7e1f1d5b160abd79ba5a8a6ca
#
_entry.id   0b114fb7e1f1d5b160abd79ba5a8a6ca
#
_cell.length_a   1.000
_cell.length_b   1.000
_cell.length_c   1.000
_cell.angle_alpha   90.00
_cell.angle_beta   90.00
_cell.angle_gamma   90.00
#
_symmetry.space_group_name_H-M   'P 1'
#
loop_
_entity.id
_entity.type
_entity.pdbx_description
1 polymer ?
#
loop_
_entity_poly.entity_id
_entity_poly.type
_entity_poly.pdbx_seq_one_letter_code
_entity_poly.pdbx_strand_id
1 'polypeptide(L)'
;MASGMSGLVFEVIWVRYLTLVVGHTTFAVSLVVSSFLAGLVLGSLWIGRLADRLQRPLLVYGVLEGATAVLALGITWVLARLPELLGAIGLAGGGPLPVRGVIAFLAVLPPTFAMGGTLPVLTRFIARELEALGRSFGVLYALNTLGAAIGCGIAGFYLIGAVGLWRTAVIAAVLNGLIGLIVVVLHFRLPHQALPALEPAHAPEPSAGFTRARRWMLVAAFALCGFGSISYEVLWFRVLSTVLDSSTYAFTILLVTFLLGLVIGGLLYSLRLAGRGRALELFVSVEALLAFTGLVSVALLGLSRPVWKILTAWLGGWGPQAPYVGMLLHAAIVILVPATLIGIIFPLVVQLTTRHVASAASNVGLLYSVNTLGGIVGSLLVGFVLVPTVGTQWSFVLICALNMALALGVQALDPDAQPRARRSMWMGAVLLAVGVILVPRDLLVRAFAEHVDSRVLFVKEGTDGTLAVLEYDNQTVCDSGRYACGPGCRERPFRHQQLLFGSVSYANTVLPRKRYMATLAHLPMLLHPEPREVLQVCFGTGSTAGSFASYPALRSLTIVDTNPDVLQAAPHFAEHNHHVDKDPRTRVVFNDGRHFLMATSEQYDIISFEPPPPRSAGVVNLYTTEFYQRVKQRLAPGGVLSQWIPLEQQPDNLTRGLIASLLESFSEVTLWIPSDYEAILVASDRPLTVDWARWQQGWAQPSVARSLMDVGFTSPYGLLGTYVAGTQALRRYVQGYPAMTDDHPRVEYFLFNADHPFEPEALLSLAEPPGARLARAEGLEAPRLARELEANHRVLESTRFKMDRDWQAARAAVEGARSAVGDNPFLTFLRELELDCLRPAEP
;
A
#
# COMPACT_ATOMS: atom_id res chain seq x y z
N MET A 1 -19.49 -18.58 7.42
CA MET A 1 -18.05 -18.63 7.11
C MET A 1 -17.76 -18.46 5.62
N ALA A 2 -18.24 -19.33 4.73
CA ALA A 2 -17.96 -19.23 3.28
C ALA A 2 -18.49 -17.93 2.64
N SER A 3 -19.63 -17.40 3.06
CA SER A 3 -20.14 -16.09 2.63
C SER A 3 -19.22 -14.93 3.05
N GLY A 4 -18.71 -14.94 4.30
CA GLY A 4 -17.73 -13.94 4.73
C GLY A 4 -16.41 -14.03 3.96
N MET A 5 -15.99 -15.25 3.58
CA MET A 5 -14.79 -15.48 2.77
C MET A 5 -14.91 -14.82 1.40
N SER A 6 -15.98 -15.09 0.66
CA SER A 6 -16.19 -14.49 -0.67
C SER A 6 -16.42 -12.98 -0.59
N GLY A 7 -17.12 -12.48 0.43
CA GLY A 7 -17.38 -11.05 0.60
C GLY A 7 -16.09 -10.24 0.69
N LEU A 8 -15.12 -10.70 1.49
CA LEU A 8 -13.84 -9.99 1.62
C LEU A 8 -12.92 -10.18 0.40
N VAL A 9 -13.00 -11.33 -0.28
CA VAL A 9 -12.32 -11.50 -1.57
C VAL A 9 -12.81 -10.46 -2.59
N PHE A 10 -14.11 -10.22 -2.68
CA PHE A 10 -14.65 -9.16 -3.56
C PHE A 10 -14.21 -7.76 -3.15
N GLU A 11 -14.19 -7.46 -1.85
CA GLU A 11 -13.74 -6.17 -1.35
C GLU A 11 -12.32 -5.87 -1.81
N VAL A 12 -11.39 -6.81 -1.60
CA VAL A 12 -9.99 -6.68 -2.03
C VAL A 12 -9.88 -6.46 -3.54
N ILE A 13 -10.62 -7.22 -4.34
CA ILE A 13 -10.61 -7.11 -5.82
C ILE A 13 -11.18 -5.76 -6.28
N TRP A 14 -12.32 -5.33 -5.71
CA TRP A 14 -12.95 -4.09 -6.14
C TRP A 14 -12.17 -2.85 -5.71
N VAL A 15 -11.52 -2.87 -4.56
CA VAL A 15 -10.57 -1.81 -4.17
C VAL A 15 -9.50 -1.69 -5.25
N ARG A 16 -8.94 -2.80 -5.73
CA ARG A 16 -7.94 -2.81 -6.80
C ARG A 16 -8.47 -2.23 -8.12
N TYR A 17 -9.59 -2.70 -8.63
CA TYR A 17 -10.16 -2.16 -9.88
C TYR A 17 -10.55 -0.68 -9.76
N LEU A 18 -11.14 -0.28 -8.65
CA LEU A 18 -11.57 1.10 -8.46
C LEU A 18 -10.40 2.07 -8.31
N THR A 19 -9.29 1.65 -7.71
CA THR A 19 -8.08 2.48 -7.64
C THR A 19 -7.48 2.77 -9.01
N LEU A 20 -7.68 1.91 -10.01
CA LEU A 20 -7.27 2.19 -11.40
C LEU A 20 -8.01 3.39 -12.01
N VAL A 21 -9.21 3.70 -11.52
CA VAL A 21 -10.07 4.80 -12.03
C VAL A 21 -10.05 6.01 -11.10
N VAL A 22 -10.17 5.78 -9.79
CA VAL A 22 -10.26 6.85 -8.79
C VAL A 22 -8.87 7.41 -8.47
N GLY A 23 -7.82 6.61 -8.71
CA GLY A 23 -6.43 6.90 -8.38
C GLY A 23 -5.98 6.16 -7.12
N HIS A 24 -4.66 6.15 -6.87
CA HIS A 24 -4.04 5.45 -5.75
C HIS A 24 -3.67 6.40 -4.58
N THR A 25 -4.35 7.54 -4.48
CA THR A 25 -4.21 8.41 -3.30
C THR A 25 -4.96 7.83 -2.11
N THR A 26 -4.50 8.11 -0.90
CA THR A 26 -5.19 7.68 0.34
C THR A 26 -6.65 8.13 0.35
N PHE A 27 -6.93 9.31 -0.18
CA PHE A 27 -8.30 9.82 -0.30
C PHE A 27 -9.15 8.94 -1.24
N ALA A 28 -8.59 8.56 -2.38
CA ALA A 28 -9.28 7.72 -3.35
C ALA A 28 -9.60 6.34 -2.79
N VAL A 29 -8.63 5.70 -2.13
CA VAL A 29 -8.81 4.38 -1.48
C VAL A 29 -9.87 4.46 -0.37
N SER A 30 -9.81 5.49 0.49
CA SER A 30 -10.79 5.69 1.57
C SER A 30 -12.20 5.88 1.02
N LEU A 31 -12.34 6.60 -0.10
CA LEU A 31 -13.62 6.80 -0.77
C LEU A 31 -14.21 5.47 -1.30
N VAL A 32 -13.37 4.61 -1.89
CA VAL A 32 -13.78 3.29 -2.38
C VAL A 32 -14.24 2.39 -1.23
N VAL A 33 -13.45 2.29 -0.16
CA VAL A 33 -13.80 1.49 1.03
C VAL A 33 -15.07 2.03 1.69
N SER A 34 -15.20 3.36 1.81
CA SER A 34 -16.42 3.99 2.34
C SER A 34 -17.65 3.68 1.49
N SER A 35 -17.48 3.60 0.15
CA SER A 35 -18.56 3.24 -0.77
C SER A 35 -19.02 1.80 -0.56
N PHE A 36 -18.08 0.87 -0.38
CA PHE A 36 -18.37 -0.53 -0.05
C PHE A 36 -19.13 -0.64 1.27
N LEU A 37 -18.61 -0.02 2.33
CA LEU A 37 -19.23 -0.01 3.65
C LEU A 37 -20.61 0.64 3.65
N ALA A 38 -20.82 1.72 2.89
CA ALA A 38 -22.11 2.38 2.78
C ALA A 38 -23.19 1.48 2.14
N GLY A 39 -22.81 0.65 1.15
CA GLY A 39 -23.70 -0.38 0.61
C GLY A 39 -24.12 -1.41 1.65
N LEU A 40 -23.16 -1.89 2.46
CA LEU A 40 -23.44 -2.79 3.58
C LEU A 40 -24.39 -2.14 4.61
N VAL A 41 -24.18 -0.87 4.96
CA VAL A 41 -25.06 -0.08 5.85
C VAL A 41 -26.50 -0.07 5.32
N LEU A 42 -26.67 0.33 4.06
CA LEU A 42 -27.99 0.42 3.44
C LEU A 42 -28.68 -0.95 3.37
N GLY A 43 -27.97 -1.98 2.93
CA GLY A 43 -28.49 -3.36 2.87
C GLY A 43 -28.91 -3.89 4.24
N SER A 44 -28.05 -3.72 5.25
CA SER A 44 -28.32 -4.18 6.60
C SER A 44 -29.53 -3.44 7.24
N LEU A 45 -29.65 -2.15 7.01
CA LEU A 45 -30.73 -1.33 7.56
C LEU A 45 -32.10 -1.67 6.91
N TRP A 46 -32.13 -1.78 5.58
CA TRP A 46 -33.38 -2.01 4.85
C TRP A 46 -33.83 -3.47 4.89
N ILE A 47 -32.94 -4.39 4.55
CA ILE A 47 -33.24 -5.83 4.59
C ILE A 47 -33.46 -6.29 6.05
N GLY A 48 -32.73 -5.72 7.03
CA GLY A 48 -32.91 -6.01 8.44
C GLY A 48 -34.34 -5.70 8.93
N ARG A 49 -34.92 -4.57 8.51
CA ARG A 49 -36.32 -4.23 8.83
C ARG A 49 -37.30 -5.18 8.18
N LEU A 50 -37.01 -5.65 6.98
CA LEU A 50 -37.86 -6.61 6.27
C LEU A 50 -37.70 -8.02 6.85
N ALA A 51 -36.52 -8.37 7.34
CA ALA A 51 -36.15 -9.69 7.80
C ALA A 51 -37.04 -10.18 8.97
N ASP A 52 -37.46 -9.27 9.87
CA ASP A 52 -38.36 -9.63 10.98
C ASP A 52 -39.71 -10.18 10.51
N ARG A 53 -40.15 -9.79 9.31
CA ARG A 53 -41.44 -10.24 8.70
C ARG A 53 -41.30 -11.50 7.84
N LEU A 54 -40.10 -11.99 7.63
CA LEU A 54 -39.86 -13.14 6.76
C LEU A 54 -40.39 -14.44 7.42
N GLN A 55 -41.19 -15.16 6.68
CA GLN A 55 -41.62 -16.52 7.03
C GLN A 55 -40.59 -17.58 6.61
N ARG A 56 -39.79 -17.30 5.58
CA ARG A 56 -38.79 -18.21 4.98
C ARG A 56 -37.41 -17.55 4.91
N PRO A 57 -36.77 -17.22 6.07
CA PRO A 57 -35.49 -16.48 6.08
C PRO A 57 -34.37 -17.27 5.39
N LEU A 58 -34.35 -18.60 5.51
CA LEU A 58 -33.31 -19.41 4.86
C LEU A 58 -33.40 -19.34 3.32
N LEU A 59 -34.60 -19.32 2.74
CA LEU A 59 -34.79 -19.14 1.31
C LEU A 59 -34.28 -17.74 0.87
N VAL A 60 -34.65 -16.69 1.63
CA VAL A 60 -34.23 -15.33 1.31
C VAL A 60 -32.70 -15.18 1.42
N TYR A 61 -32.09 -15.83 2.42
CA TYR A 61 -30.61 -15.85 2.53
C TYR A 61 -29.99 -16.51 1.28
N GLY A 62 -30.49 -17.67 0.85
CA GLY A 62 -29.98 -18.35 -0.35
C GLY A 62 -30.15 -17.51 -1.63
N VAL A 63 -31.25 -16.77 -1.74
CA VAL A 63 -31.49 -15.85 -2.87
C VAL A 63 -30.53 -14.66 -2.80
N LEU A 64 -30.24 -14.10 -1.62
CA LEU A 64 -29.28 -13.00 -1.47
C LEU A 64 -27.86 -13.45 -1.83
N GLU A 65 -27.45 -14.66 -1.44
CA GLU A 65 -26.12 -15.20 -1.81
C GLU A 65 -26.02 -15.42 -3.34
N GLY A 66 -27.05 -15.96 -3.95
CA GLY A 66 -27.12 -16.12 -5.41
C GLY A 66 -27.14 -14.78 -6.15
N ALA A 67 -27.89 -13.79 -5.64
CA ALA A 67 -27.91 -12.43 -6.19
C ALA A 67 -26.54 -11.77 -6.04
N THR A 68 -25.88 -11.93 -4.88
CA THR A 68 -24.52 -11.45 -4.66
C THR A 68 -23.55 -12.03 -5.69
N ALA A 69 -23.60 -13.35 -5.95
CA ALA A 69 -22.75 -13.99 -6.95
C ALA A 69 -22.88 -13.36 -8.35
N VAL A 70 -24.11 -13.19 -8.81
CA VAL A 70 -24.41 -12.63 -10.14
C VAL A 70 -24.04 -11.15 -10.22
N LEU A 71 -24.47 -10.36 -9.24
CA LEU A 71 -24.21 -8.93 -9.20
C LEU A 71 -22.72 -8.63 -9.05
N ALA A 72 -22.02 -9.35 -8.16
CA ALA A 72 -20.59 -9.19 -7.95
C ALA A 72 -19.77 -9.50 -9.20
N LEU A 73 -20.11 -10.59 -9.92
CA LEU A 73 -19.45 -10.93 -11.17
C LEU A 73 -19.73 -9.89 -12.27
N GLY A 74 -21.00 -9.45 -12.38
CA GLY A 74 -21.40 -8.41 -13.32
C GLY A 74 -20.68 -7.08 -13.07
N ILE A 75 -20.62 -6.67 -11.82
CA ILE A 75 -19.89 -5.43 -11.44
C ILE A 75 -18.39 -5.57 -11.64
N THR A 76 -17.78 -6.70 -11.31
CA THR A 76 -16.35 -6.93 -11.59
C THR A 76 -16.06 -6.81 -13.09
N TRP A 77 -16.94 -7.32 -13.95
CA TRP A 77 -16.84 -7.16 -15.41
C TRP A 77 -16.95 -5.69 -15.84
N VAL A 78 -17.84 -4.91 -15.24
CA VAL A 78 -17.98 -3.47 -15.48
C VAL A 78 -16.74 -2.73 -15.01
N LEU A 79 -16.25 -3.01 -13.79
CA LEU A 79 -15.07 -2.35 -13.21
C LEU A 79 -13.81 -2.59 -14.03
N ALA A 80 -13.61 -3.81 -14.53
CA ALA A 80 -12.48 -4.14 -15.40
C ALA A 80 -12.47 -3.31 -16.71
N ARG A 81 -13.63 -2.84 -17.17
CA ARG A 81 -13.80 -2.01 -18.38
C ARG A 81 -14.13 -0.55 -18.10
N LEU A 82 -14.21 -0.17 -16.84
CA LEU A 82 -14.66 1.17 -16.44
C LEU A 82 -13.80 2.30 -17.05
N PRO A 83 -12.46 2.19 -17.14
CA PRO A 83 -11.65 3.20 -17.80
C PRO A 83 -12.01 3.42 -19.28
N GLU A 84 -12.34 2.34 -19.99
CA GLU A 84 -12.74 2.39 -21.41
C GLU A 84 -14.15 2.99 -21.57
N LEU A 85 -15.08 2.57 -20.71
CA LEU A 85 -16.45 3.07 -20.71
C LEU A 85 -16.52 4.57 -20.42
N LEU A 86 -15.74 5.05 -19.44
CA LEU A 86 -15.64 6.47 -19.12
C LEU A 86 -15.00 7.25 -20.28
N GLY A 87 -14.00 6.69 -20.94
CA GLY A 87 -13.40 7.27 -22.14
C GLY A 87 -14.41 7.46 -23.27
N ALA A 88 -15.27 6.47 -23.52
CA ALA A 88 -16.27 6.49 -24.57
C ALA A 88 -17.36 7.58 -24.36
N ILE A 89 -17.65 7.96 -23.12
CA ILE A 89 -18.61 9.03 -22.80
C ILE A 89 -17.96 10.40 -22.55
N GLY A 90 -16.68 10.56 -22.95
CA GLY A 90 -15.93 11.84 -22.79
C GLY A 90 -15.52 12.16 -21.35
N LEU A 91 -15.66 11.23 -20.43
CA LEU A 91 -15.17 11.32 -19.05
C LEU A 91 -13.86 10.56 -18.87
N ALA A 92 -12.97 10.61 -19.85
CA ALA A 92 -11.62 10.10 -19.74
C ALA A 92 -10.96 10.70 -18.48
N GLY A 93 -10.48 9.85 -17.57
CA GLY A 93 -10.00 10.30 -16.25
C GLY A 93 -11.10 10.48 -15.19
N GLY A 94 -12.35 10.07 -15.45
CA GLY A 94 -13.43 9.97 -14.44
C GLY A 94 -13.98 11.31 -13.92
N GLY A 95 -13.55 12.46 -14.47
CA GLY A 95 -13.98 13.76 -14.00
C GLY A 95 -13.45 14.17 -12.61
N PRO A 96 -14.01 15.19 -11.96
CA PRO A 96 -13.63 15.60 -10.61
C PRO A 96 -13.80 14.47 -9.58
N LEU A 97 -12.98 14.49 -8.53
CA LEU A 97 -12.96 13.44 -7.50
C LEU A 97 -14.35 13.10 -6.91
N PRO A 98 -15.26 14.06 -6.64
CA PRO A 98 -16.62 13.72 -6.18
C PRO A 98 -17.40 12.87 -7.19
N VAL A 99 -17.27 13.15 -8.49
CA VAL A 99 -17.94 12.38 -9.55
C VAL A 99 -17.43 10.95 -9.59
N ARG A 100 -16.11 10.76 -9.48
CA ARG A 100 -15.49 9.42 -9.37
C ARG A 100 -15.98 8.65 -8.15
N GLY A 101 -16.12 9.35 -7.01
CA GLY A 101 -16.66 8.75 -5.79
C GLY A 101 -18.11 8.28 -5.97
N VAL A 102 -18.96 9.09 -6.62
CA VAL A 102 -20.34 8.69 -6.95
C VAL A 102 -20.35 7.48 -7.89
N ILE A 103 -19.48 7.44 -8.91
CA ILE A 103 -19.37 6.30 -9.82
C ILE A 103 -18.94 5.05 -9.05
N ALA A 104 -17.93 5.14 -8.21
CA ALA A 104 -17.44 4.04 -7.36
C ALA A 104 -18.56 3.51 -6.45
N PHE A 105 -19.27 4.42 -5.76
CA PHE A 105 -20.39 4.08 -4.88
C PHE A 105 -21.51 3.37 -5.64
N LEU A 106 -21.98 3.94 -6.75
CA LEU A 106 -23.06 3.36 -7.54
C LEU A 106 -22.68 2.00 -8.15
N ALA A 107 -21.41 1.83 -8.53
CA ALA A 107 -20.91 0.58 -9.07
C ALA A 107 -20.96 -0.55 -8.04
N VAL A 108 -20.48 -0.33 -6.80
CA VAL A 108 -20.41 -1.40 -5.79
C VAL A 108 -21.69 -1.54 -4.97
N LEU A 109 -22.62 -0.58 -5.03
CA LEU A 109 -23.84 -0.55 -4.22
C LEU A 109 -24.72 -1.80 -4.38
N PRO A 110 -25.05 -2.32 -5.58
CA PRO A 110 -25.97 -3.44 -5.71
C PRO A 110 -25.50 -4.74 -5.01
N PRO A 111 -24.27 -5.23 -5.23
CA PRO A 111 -23.82 -6.43 -4.55
C PRO A 111 -23.59 -6.21 -3.05
N THR A 112 -23.06 -5.04 -2.62
CA THR A 112 -22.82 -4.76 -1.20
C THR A 112 -24.12 -4.55 -0.42
N PHE A 113 -25.16 -4.03 -1.06
CA PHE A 113 -26.51 -3.98 -0.48
C PHE A 113 -27.06 -5.39 -0.21
N ALA A 114 -26.90 -6.33 -1.16
CA ALA A 114 -27.31 -7.72 -0.96
C ALA A 114 -26.50 -8.38 0.17
N MET A 115 -25.17 -8.19 0.18
CA MET A 115 -24.29 -8.70 1.23
C MET A 115 -24.67 -8.16 2.62
N GLY A 116 -24.99 -6.87 2.73
CA GLY A 116 -25.39 -6.23 4.00
C GLY A 116 -26.66 -6.83 4.62
N GLY A 117 -27.54 -7.37 3.79
CA GLY A 117 -28.78 -8.04 4.24
C GLY A 117 -28.58 -9.45 4.78
N THR A 118 -27.48 -10.12 4.48
CA THR A 118 -27.27 -11.54 4.82
C THR A 118 -27.24 -11.81 6.32
N LEU A 119 -26.54 -10.97 7.09
CA LEU A 119 -26.39 -11.12 8.53
C LEU A 119 -27.73 -10.92 9.28
N PRO A 120 -28.53 -9.88 9.04
CA PRO A 120 -29.86 -9.75 9.64
C PRO A 120 -30.80 -10.93 9.31
N VAL A 121 -30.78 -11.40 8.05
CA VAL A 121 -31.64 -12.53 7.62
C VAL A 121 -31.24 -13.84 8.34
N LEU A 122 -29.93 -14.11 8.46
CA LEU A 122 -29.44 -15.24 9.24
C LEU A 122 -29.75 -15.09 10.72
N THR A 123 -29.69 -13.87 11.27
CA THR A 123 -30.10 -13.62 12.66
C THR A 123 -31.56 -13.99 12.89
N ARG A 124 -32.46 -13.66 11.96
CA ARG A 124 -33.87 -14.08 12.04
C ARG A 124 -34.01 -15.60 12.06
N PHE A 125 -33.21 -16.32 11.32
CA PHE A 125 -33.24 -17.79 11.27
C PHE A 125 -32.75 -18.43 12.58
N ILE A 126 -31.70 -17.90 13.22
CA ILE A 126 -31.11 -18.47 14.43
C ILE A 126 -31.76 -17.98 15.72
N ALA A 127 -32.44 -16.82 15.71
CA ALA A 127 -33.03 -16.21 16.87
C ALA A 127 -34.30 -16.97 17.31
N ARG A 128 -34.20 -17.85 18.29
CA ARG A 128 -35.29 -18.61 18.86
C ARG A 128 -35.66 -18.19 20.26
N GLU A 129 -34.66 -17.89 21.07
CA GLU A 129 -34.77 -17.49 22.48
C GLU A 129 -33.96 -16.21 22.71
N LEU A 130 -34.50 -15.30 23.53
CA LEU A 130 -33.86 -14.02 23.78
C LEU A 130 -32.56 -14.20 24.61
N GLU A 131 -32.58 -15.13 25.59
CA GLU A 131 -31.41 -15.40 26.44
C GLU A 131 -30.23 -16.01 25.65
N ALA A 132 -30.53 -16.83 24.64
CA ALA A 132 -29.53 -17.45 23.78
C ALA A 132 -29.06 -16.56 22.65
N LEU A 133 -29.75 -15.43 22.37
CA LEU A 133 -29.51 -14.60 21.20
C LEU A 133 -28.07 -14.08 21.13
N GLY A 134 -27.57 -13.51 22.24
CA GLY A 134 -26.20 -12.97 22.26
C GLY A 134 -25.13 -14.04 21.98
N ARG A 135 -25.34 -15.27 22.53
CA ARG A 135 -24.44 -16.42 22.28
C ARG A 135 -24.51 -16.87 20.81
N SER A 136 -25.70 -17.08 20.30
CA SER A 136 -25.91 -17.58 18.91
C SER A 136 -25.45 -16.57 17.89
N PHE A 137 -25.72 -15.28 18.10
CA PHE A 137 -25.24 -14.19 17.25
C PHE A 137 -23.71 -14.06 17.30
N GLY A 138 -23.10 -14.16 18.48
CA GLY A 138 -21.66 -14.07 18.60
C GLY A 138 -20.92 -15.19 17.85
N VAL A 139 -21.45 -16.44 17.87
CA VAL A 139 -20.91 -17.54 17.06
C VAL A 139 -21.09 -17.25 15.57
N LEU A 140 -22.28 -16.80 15.14
CA LEU A 140 -22.53 -16.44 13.75
C LEU A 140 -21.58 -15.35 13.25
N TYR A 141 -21.41 -14.29 14.04
CA TYR A 141 -20.50 -13.19 13.74
C TYR A 141 -19.06 -13.68 13.66
N ALA A 142 -18.60 -14.46 14.64
CA ALA A 142 -17.24 -15.00 14.65
C ALA A 142 -16.95 -15.90 13.45
N LEU A 143 -17.88 -16.79 13.08
CA LEU A 143 -17.74 -17.66 11.91
C LEU A 143 -17.73 -16.87 10.60
N ASN A 144 -18.56 -15.84 10.48
CA ASN A 144 -18.54 -14.96 9.30
C ASN A 144 -17.21 -14.22 9.18
N THR A 145 -16.73 -13.63 10.29
CA THR A 145 -15.46 -12.88 10.34
C THR A 145 -14.26 -13.81 10.15
N LEU A 146 -14.30 -15.06 10.62
CA LEU A 146 -13.27 -16.06 10.33
C LEU A 146 -13.21 -16.37 8.83
N GLY A 147 -14.37 -16.49 8.19
CA GLY A 147 -14.42 -16.61 6.73
C GLY A 147 -13.77 -15.43 6.04
N ALA A 148 -14.08 -14.21 6.48
CA ALA A 148 -13.50 -12.98 5.95
C ALA A 148 -11.96 -12.96 6.11
N ALA A 149 -11.43 -13.34 7.27
CA ALA A 149 -9.98 -13.44 7.51
C ALA A 149 -9.31 -14.46 6.58
N ILE A 150 -9.92 -15.65 6.40
CA ILE A 150 -9.42 -16.68 5.49
C ILE A 150 -9.48 -16.18 4.04
N GLY A 151 -10.58 -15.55 3.63
CA GLY A 151 -10.75 -15.01 2.28
C GLY A 151 -9.72 -13.94 1.95
N CYS A 152 -9.50 -12.99 2.87
CA CYS A 152 -8.46 -11.97 2.75
C CYS A 152 -7.07 -12.60 2.62
N GLY A 153 -6.73 -13.55 3.51
CA GLY A 153 -5.44 -14.22 3.48
C GLY A 153 -5.21 -14.98 2.16
N ILE A 154 -6.16 -15.79 1.73
CA ILE A 154 -6.04 -16.58 0.48
C ILE A 154 -5.99 -15.65 -0.75
N ALA A 155 -6.82 -14.60 -0.81
CA ALA A 155 -6.80 -13.66 -1.93
C ALA A 155 -5.50 -12.87 -1.97
N GLY A 156 -5.09 -12.27 -0.84
CA GLY A 156 -3.93 -11.39 -0.78
C GLY A 156 -2.58 -12.11 -0.86
N PHE A 157 -2.49 -13.35 -0.37
CA PHE A 157 -1.24 -14.10 -0.46
C PHE A 157 -1.11 -14.95 -1.72
N TYR A 158 -2.21 -15.49 -2.23
CA TYR A 158 -2.11 -16.54 -3.26
C TYR A 158 -2.96 -16.29 -4.51
N LEU A 159 -4.30 -16.16 -4.40
CA LEU A 159 -5.17 -16.22 -5.58
C LEU A 159 -4.90 -15.11 -6.59
N ILE A 160 -4.78 -13.87 -6.15
CA ILE A 160 -4.58 -12.73 -7.07
C ILE A 160 -3.26 -12.89 -7.82
N GLY A 161 -2.19 -13.27 -7.13
CA GLY A 161 -0.90 -13.53 -7.75
C GLY A 161 -0.90 -14.72 -8.71
N ALA A 162 -1.61 -15.80 -8.36
CA ALA A 162 -1.61 -17.04 -9.14
C ALA A 162 -2.51 -16.98 -10.39
N VAL A 163 -3.73 -16.41 -10.27
CA VAL A 163 -4.74 -16.49 -11.34
C VAL A 163 -5.27 -15.15 -11.82
N GLY A 164 -4.87 -14.02 -11.19
CA GLY A 164 -5.33 -12.67 -11.51
C GLY A 164 -6.63 -12.27 -10.83
N LEU A 165 -7.01 -11.01 -10.97
CA LEU A 165 -8.18 -10.41 -10.29
C LEU A 165 -9.50 -11.02 -10.81
N TRP A 166 -9.65 -11.12 -12.14
CA TRP A 166 -10.88 -11.63 -12.74
C TRP A 166 -11.20 -13.07 -12.34
N ARG A 167 -10.21 -13.98 -12.47
CA ARG A 167 -10.42 -15.39 -12.10
C ARG A 167 -10.66 -15.55 -10.60
N THR A 168 -10.02 -14.75 -9.77
CA THR A 168 -10.27 -14.72 -8.32
C THR A 168 -11.70 -14.30 -8.02
N ALA A 169 -12.24 -13.29 -8.72
CA ALA A 169 -13.63 -12.89 -8.62
C ALA A 169 -14.61 -13.99 -9.05
N VAL A 170 -14.30 -14.73 -10.14
CA VAL A 170 -15.08 -15.87 -10.58
C VAL A 170 -15.11 -16.97 -9.52
N ILE A 171 -13.98 -17.30 -8.90
CA ILE A 171 -13.90 -18.28 -7.81
C ILE A 171 -14.80 -17.86 -6.64
N ALA A 172 -14.75 -16.59 -6.21
CA ALA A 172 -15.57 -16.05 -5.14
C ALA A 172 -17.09 -16.09 -5.51
N ALA A 173 -17.42 -15.75 -6.77
CA ALA A 173 -18.80 -15.79 -7.25
C ALA A 173 -19.35 -17.22 -7.30
N VAL A 174 -18.57 -18.18 -7.78
CA VAL A 174 -18.94 -19.61 -7.77
C VAL A 174 -19.20 -20.08 -6.35
N LEU A 175 -18.33 -19.69 -5.40
CA LEU A 175 -18.52 -20.03 -3.99
C LEU A 175 -19.86 -19.49 -3.45
N ASN A 176 -20.19 -18.22 -3.69
CA ASN A 176 -21.46 -17.63 -3.28
C ASN A 176 -22.67 -18.29 -3.98
N GLY A 177 -22.53 -18.56 -5.27
CA GLY A 177 -23.58 -19.27 -6.02
C GLY A 177 -23.84 -20.67 -5.48
N LEU A 178 -22.79 -21.42 -5.13
CA LEU A 178 -22.92 -22.73 -4.49
C LEU A 178 -23.57 -22.64 -3.11
N ILE A 179 -23.19 -21.65 -2.29
CA ILE A 179 -23.82 -21.41 -0.99
C ILE A 179 -25.32 -21.14 -1.19
N GLY A 180 -25.66 -20.23 -2.11
CA GLY A 180 -27.03 -19.90 -2.42
C GLY A 180 -27.84 -21.13 -2.86
N LEU A 181 -27.29 -21.92 -3.78
CA LEU A 181 -27.92 -23.15 -4.26
C LEU A 181 -28.12 -24.18 -3.14
N ILE A 182 -27.09 -24.49 -2.36
CA ILE A 182 -27.13 -25.45 -1.26
C ILE A 182 -28.22 -25.02 -0.25
N VAL A 183 -28.26 -23.75 0.11
CA VAL A 183 -29.20 -23.22 1.10
C VAL A 183 -30.64 -23.29 0.57
N VAL A 184 -30.87 -22.99 -0.71
CA VAL A 184 -32.18 -23.12 -1.36
C VAL A 184 -32.62 -24.57 -1.37
N VAL A 185 -31.75 -25.50 -1.75
CA VAL A 185 -32.04 -26.96 -1.74
C VAL A 185 -32.36 -27.44 -0.32
N LEU A 186 -31.56 -27.01 0.68
CA LEU A 186 -31.80 -27.35 2.08
C LEU A 186 -33.16 -26.82 2.55
N HIS A 187 -33.53 -25.61 2.15
CA HIS A 187 -34.86 -25.05 2.50
C HIS A 187 -36.00 -25.95 2.04
N PHE A 188 -35.92 -26.52 0.85
CA PHE A 188 -36.97 -27.41 0.33
C PHE A 188 -36.91 -28.84 0.89
N ARG A 189 -35.75 -29.29 1.37
CA ARG A 189 -35.55 -30.63 1.93
C ARG A 189 -35.77 -30.72 3.43
N LEU A 190 -35.55 -29.64 4.17
CA LEU A 190 -35.75 -29.63 5.60
C LEU A 190 -37.23 -29.44 5.93
N PRO A 191 -37.77 -30.16 6.99
CA PRO A 191 -39.11 -29.93 7.43
C PRO A 191 -39.30 -28.48 7.85
N HIS A 192 -40.38 -27.85 7.37
CA HIS A 192 -40.71 -26.48 7.69
C HIS A 192 -41.05 -26.38 9.17
N GLN A 193 -40.06 -26.03 10.01
CA GLN A 193 -40.36 -25.64 11.37
C GLN A 193 -41.02 -24.25 11.32
N ALA A 194 -42.28 -24.17 11.76
CA ALA A 194 -42.95 -22.89 11.91
C ALA A 194 -42.10 -22.01 12.83
N LEU A 195 -41.60 -20.89 12.26
CA LEU A 195 -41.00 -19.84 13.11
C LEU A 195 -42.10 -19.35 14.06
N PRO A 196 -41.75 -19.00 15.31
CA PRO A 196 -42.73 -18.43 16.23
C PRO A 196 -43.49 -17.33 15.51
N ALA A 197 -44.82 -17.47 15.43
CA ALA A 197 -45.68 -16.43 14.89
C ALA A 197 -45.38 -15.15 15.63
N LEU A 198 -45.41 -14.01 14.90
CA LEU A 198 -45.38 -12.69 15.50
C LEU A 198 -46.67 -12.63 16.38
N GLU A 199 -46.63 -13.17 17.58
CA GLU A 199 -47.68 -12.84 18.52
C GLU A 199 -47.67 -11.30 18.65
N PRO A 200 -48.84 -10.65 18.54
CA PRO A 200 -48.93 -9.24 18.83
C PRO A 200 -48.43 -9.10 20.26
N ALA A 201 -47.29 -8.44 20.44
CA ALA A 201 -46.61 -8.33 21.68
C ALA A 201 -47.60 -7.83 22.75
N HIS A 202 -48.10 -8.72 23.58
CA HIS A 202 -48.43 -8.35 24.94
C HIS A 202 -47.08 -7.91 25.49
N ALA A 203 -46.87 -6.58 25.48
CA ALA A 203 -45.66 -6.00 25.97
C ALA A 203 -45.45 -6.50 27.40
N PRO A 204 -44.42 -7.29 27.70
CA PRO A 204 -44.05 -7.46 29.11
C PRO A 204 -43.85 -6.03 29.61
N GLU A 205 -44.44 -5.70 30.72
CA GLU A 205 -44.23 -4.42 31.36
C GLU A 205 -42.72 -4.13 31.37
N PRO A 206 -42.29 -2.92 31.05
CA PRO A 206 -40.89 -2.59 31.01
C PRO A 206 -40.34 -2.95 32.39
N SER A 207 -39.41 -3.92 32.46
CA SER A 207 -38.63 -4.12 33.68
C SER A 207 -38.14 -2.75 34.11
N ALA A 208 -38.56 -2.33 35.29
CA ALA A 208 -38.28 -1.00 35.82
C ALA A 208 -36.79 -0.71 35.69
N GLY A 209 -36.38 0.11 34.74
CA GLY A 209 -34.98 0.48 34.50
C GLY A 209 -34.49 0.58 33.08
N PHE A 210 -35.15 -0.06 32.08
CA PHE A 210 -34.66 0.02 30.68
C PHE A 210 -35.51 0.97 29.81
N THR A 211 -35.23 2.26 29.91
CA THR A 211 -35.96 3.32 29.19
C THR A 211 -35.59 3.34 27.71
N ARG A 212 -36.51 3.92 26.86
CA ARG A 212 -36.21 4.18 25.45
C ARG A 212 -34.93 5.04 25.27
N ALA A 213 -34.68 5.96 26.19
CA ALA A 213 -33.49 6.80 26.21
C ALA A 213 -32.21 5.96 26.40
N ARG A 214 -32.19 5.00 27.34
CA ARG A 214 -31.06 4.13 27.59
C ARG A 214 -30.71 3.26 26.37
N ARG A 215 -31.72 2.78 25.64
CA ARG A 215 -31.50 2.04 24.39
C ARG A 215 -30.81 2.89 23.36
N TRP A 216 -31.29 4.12 23.11
CA TRP A 216 -30.67 4.99 22.11
C TRP A 216 -29.28 5.47 22.52
N MET A 217 -29.02 5.64 23.79
CA MET A 217 -27.70 5.89 24.32
C MET A 217 -26.73 4.75 23.99
N LEU A 218 -27.14 3.49 24.20
CA LEU A 218 -26.29 2.33 23.83
C LEU A 218 -26.09 2.22 22.32
N VAL A 219 -27.10 2.54 21.50
CA VAL A 219 -26.95 2.60 20.04
C VAL A 219 -25.96 3.69 19.64
N ALA A 220 -26.04 4.88 20.24
CA ALA A 220 -25.08 5.97 19.99
C ALA A 220 -23.67 5.62 20.49
N ALA A 221 -23.55 5.01 21.69
CA ALA A 221 -22.28 4.51 22.19
C ALA A 221 -21.67 3.49 21.23
N PHE A 222 -22.48 2.60 20.67
CA PHE A 222 -22.01 1.59 19.71
C PHE A 222 -21.58 2.20 18.35
N ALA A 223 -22.19 3.30 17.93
CA ALA A 223 -21.68 4.06 16.77
C ALA A 223 -20.27 4.62 17.07
N LEU A 224 -20.04 5.12 18.30
CA LEU A 224 -18.71 5.60 18.71
C LEU A 224 -17.71 4.46 18.90
N CYS A 225 -18.15 3.25 19.31
CA CYS A 225 -17.29 2.05 19.30
C CYS A 225 -16.83 1.72 17.88
N GLY A 226 -17.71 1.80 16.88
CA GLY A 226 -17.36 1.63 15.46
C GLY A 226 -16.38 2.69 14.99
N PHE A 227 -16.60 3.94 15.38
CA PHE A 227 -15.65 5.03 15.15
C PHE A 227 -14.26 4.69 15.71
N GLY A 228 -14.17 4.28 16.98
CA GLY A 228 -12.90 3.93 17.62
C GLY A 228 -12.23 2.70 17.00
N SER A 229 -13.01 1.67 16.65
CA SER A 229 -12.50 0.42 16.07
C SER A 229 -11.75 0.63 14.76
N ILE A 230 -12.37 1.30 13.78
CA ILE A 230 -11.73 1.58 12.50
C ILE A 230 -10.65 2.65 12.63
N SER A 231 -10.80 3.59 13.58
CA SER A 231 -9.73 4.54 13.91
C SER A 231 -8.45 3.84 14.36
N TYR A 232 -8.55 2.85 15.24
CA TYR A 232 -7.41 2.03 15.65
C TYR A 232 -6.81 1.26 14.48
N GLU A 233 -7.64 0.66 13.64
CA GLU A 233 -7.18 -0.08 12.45
C GLU A 233 -6.34 0.81 11.54
N VAL A 234 -6.83 2.01 11.21
CA VAL A 234 -6.11 3.01 10.40
C VAL A 234 -4.78 3.41 11.05
N LEU A 235 -4.78 3.66 12.36
CA LEU A 235 -3.58 4.08 13.09
C LEU A 235 -2.55 2.95 13.20
N TRP A 236 -2.97 1.70 13.49
CA TRP A 236 -2.07 0.55 13.51
C TRP A 236 -1.47 0.28 12.13
N PHE A 237 -2.31 0.31 11.09
CA PHE A 237 -1.83 0.15 9.72
C PHE A 237 -0.75 1.20 9.39
N ARG A 238 -1.02 2.46 9.71
CA ARG A 238 -0.10 3.56 9.44
C ARG A 238 1.27 3.38 10.09
N VAL A 239 1.32 3.02 11.38
CA VAL A 239 2.60 2.84 12.08
C VAL A 239 3.29 1.55 11.66
N LEU A 240 2.55 0.43 11.59
CA LEU A 240 3.16 -0.85 11.26
C LEU A 240 3.66 -0.92 9.81
N SER A 241 3.01 -0.23 8.87
CA SER A 241 3.52 -0.11 7.49
C SER A 241 4.84 0.64 7.40
N THR A 242 5.16 1.51 8.38
CA THR A 242 6.48 2.19 8.43
C THR A 242 7.61 1.29 8.94
N VAL A 243 7.28 0.21 9.63
CA VAL A 243 8.25 -0.70 10.27
C VAL A 243 8.37 -2.03 9.51
N LEU A 244 7.24 -2.57 9.05
CA LEU A 244 7.20 -3.91 8.48
C LEU A 244 7.53 -3.92 6.98
N ASP A 245 6.80 -3.23 6.18
CA ASP A 245 6.97 -3.02 4.73
C ASP A 245 5.71 -2.32 4.19
N SER A 246 5.83 -1.64 3.05
CA SER A 246 4.70 -1.04 2.33
C SER A 246 4.14 -1.97 1.24
N SER A 247 4.23 -3.28 1.44
CA SER A 247 3.76 -4.30 0.51
C SER A 247 2.29 -4.65 0.70
N THR A 248 1.70 -5.24 -0.32
CA THR A 248 0.35 -5.83 -0.27
C THR A 248 0.23 -6.91 0.81
N TYR A 249 1.33 -7.61 1.11
CA TYR A 249 1.38 -8.63 2.17
C TYR A 249 1.28 -8.03 3.57
N ALA A 250 1.96 -6.92 3.83
CA ALA A 250 1.86 -6.23 5.11
C ALA A 250 0.41 -5.79 5.39
N PHE A 251 -0.27 -5.20 4.40
CA PHE A 251 -1.69 -4.88 4.49
C PHE A 251 -2.54 -6.11 4.82
N THR A 252 -2.34 -7.21 4.08
CA THR A 252 -3.08 -8.45 4.28
C THR A 252 -2.85 -9.03 5.68
N ILE A 253 -1.61 -9.03 6.18
CA ILE A 253 -1.25 -9.52 7.52
C ILE A 253 -1.96 -8.70 8.60
N LEU A 254 -1.94 -7.37 8.50
CA LEU A 254 -2.57 -6.49 9.48
C LEU A 254 -4.09 -6.70 9.53
N LEU A 255 -4.74 -6.75 8.37
CA LEU A 255 -6.18 -6.98 8.29
C LEU A 255 -6.57 -8.37 8.80
N VAL A 256 -5.84 -9.42 8.41
CA VAL A 256 -6.08 -10.78 8.92
C VAL A 256 -5.90 -10.84 10.44
N THR A 257 -4.86 -10.22 10.98
CA THR A 257 -4.61 -10.19 12.44
C THR A 257 -5.74 -9.48 13.19
N PHE A 258 -6.22 -8.35 12.67
CA PHE A 258 -7.34 -7.62 13.23
C PHE A 258 -8.62 -8.47 13.23
N LEU A 259 -8.96 -9.08 12.08
CA LEU A 259 -10.12 -9.94 11.93
C LEU A 259 -10.05 -11.17 12.86
N LEU A 260 -8.87 -11.79 13.02
CA LEU A 260 -8.67 -12.90 13.96
C LEU A 260 -8.93 -12.46 15.41
N GLY A 261 -8.52 -11.24 15.78
CA GLY A 261 -8.87 -10.66 17.07
C GLY A 261 -10.39 -10.57 17.27
N LEU A 262 -11.12 -10.06 16.26
CA LEU A 262 -12.59 -10.00 16.30
C LEU A 262 -13.22 -11.40 16.45
N VAL A 263 -12.69 -12.40 15.75
CA VAL A 263 -13.13 -13.80 15.88
C VAL A 263 -12.96 -14.32 17.30
N ILE A 264 -11.75 -14.16 17.86
CA ILE A 264 -11.44 -14.59 19.21
C ILE A 264 -12.37 -13.91 20.22
N GLY A 265 -12.60 -12.60 20.08
CA GLY A 265 -13.50 -11.83 20.93
C GLY A 265 -14.94 -12.29 20.86
N GLY A 266 -15.47 -12.51 19.66
CA GLY A 266 -16.82 -13.02 19.44
C GLY A 266 -17.02 -14.43 20.01
N LEU A 267 -16.04 -15.32 19.85
CA LEU A 267 -16.06 -16.65 20.43
C LEU A 267 -15.92 -16.61 21.97
N LEU A 268 -15.00 -15.79 22.49
CA LEU A 268 -14.83 -15.62 23.94
C LEU A 268 -16.12 -15.14 24.59
N TYR A 269 -16.78 -14.15 23.97
CA TYR A 269 -18.08 -13.70 24.42
C TYR A 269 -19.09 -14.86 24.43
N SER A 270 -19.26 -15.55 23.31
CA SER A 270 -20.27 -16.59 23.15
C SER A 270 -20.05 -17.78 24.05
N LEU A 271 -18.81 -18.23 24.29
CA LEU A 271 -18.48 -19.42 25.04
C LEU A 271 -18.33 -19.19 26.54
N ARG A 272 -17.90 -17.97 26.93
CA ARG A 272 -17.54 -17.74 28.34
C ARG A 272 -18.28 -16.58 29.00
N LEU A 273 -18.69 -15.55 28.29
CA LEU A 273 -19.20 -14.29 28.87
C LEU A 273 -20.71 -14.14 28.70
N ALA A 274 -21.32 -14.74 27.68
CA ALA A 274 -22.77 -14.69 27.44
C ALA A 274 -23.54 -15.28 28.62
N GLY A 275 -24.64 -14.63 29.04
CA GLY A 275 -25.51 -15.08 30.15
C GLY A 275 -25.01 -14.71 31.54
N ARG A 276 -23.84 -14.09 31.69
CA ARG A 276 -23.43 -13.51 33.02
C ARG A 276 -24.25 -12.24 33.25
N GLY A 277 -24.98 -12.19 34.39
CA GLY A 277 -26.03 -11.21 34.68
C GLY A 277 -25.67 -9.73 34.77
N ARG A 278 -24.48 -9.31 34.37
CA ARG A 278 -23.97 -7.92 34.42
C ARG A 278 -23.45 -7.43 33.10
N ALA A 279 -24.25 -7.58 32.05
CA ALA A 279 -23.83 -7.27 30.70
C ALA A 279 -23.39 -5.80 30.52
N LEU A 280 -24.00 -4.86 31.21
CA LEU A 280 -23.63 -3.45 31.13
C LEU A 280 -22.27 -3.16 31.79
N GLU A 281 -22.01 -3.79 32.96
CA GLU A 281 -20.70 -3.69 33.64
C GLU A 281 -19.60 -4.31 32.77
N LEU A 282 -19.92 -5.39 32.01
CA LEU A 282 -19.00 -5.98 31.06
C LEU A 282 -18.67 -5.00 29.91
N PHE A 283 -19.68 -4.32 29.35
CA PHE A 283 -19.46 -3.29 28.30
C PHE A 283 -18.52 -2.19 28.80
N VAL A 284 -18.81 -1.62 29.98
CA VAL A 284 -17.99 -0.58 30.63
C VAL A 284 -16.55 -1.07 30.85
N SER A 285 -16.39 -2.32 31.33
CA SER A 285 -15.06 -2.90 31.57
C SER A 285 -14.28 -3.14 30.29
N VAL A 286 -14.93 -3.60 29.22
CA VAL A 286 -14.30 -3.85 27.92
C VAL A 286 -13.85 -2.53 27.30
N GLU A 287 -14.66 -1.47 27.34
CA GLU A 287 -14.29 -0.14 26.82
C GLU A 287 -13.11 0.48 27.58
N ALA A 288 -13.12 0.39 28.91
CA ALA A 288 -12.01 0.85 29.74
C ALA A 288 -10.73 0.05 29.44
N LEU A 289 -10.82 -1.28 29.33
CA LEU A 289 -9.66 -2.12 29.01
C LEU A 289 -9.16 -1.85 27.58
N LEU A 290 -10.06 -1.55 26.64
CA LEU A 290 -9.69 -1.15 25.27
C LEU A 290 -8.90 0.17 25.29
N ALA A 291 -9.28 1.16 26.10
CA ALA A 291 -8.52 2.39 26.28
C ALA A 291 -7.08 2.12 26.77
N PHE A 292 -6.92 1.23 27.75
CA PHE A 292 -5.60 0.84 28.25
C PHE A 292 -4.78 0.06 27.24
N THR A 293 -5.36 -0.95 26.61
CA THR A 293 -4.64 -1.77 25.62
C THR A 293 -4.30 -0.96 24.38
N GLY A 294 -5.12 0.03 24.01
CA GLY A 294 -4.81 1.02 22.99
C GLY A 294 -3.57 1.85 23.34
N LEU A 295 -3.46 2.32 24.58
CA LEU A 295 -2.26 3.06 25.04
C LEU A 295 -1.03 2.13 25.12
N VAL A 296 -1.20 0.89 25.58
CA VAL A 296 -0.13 -0.11 25.57
C VAL A 296 0.34 -0.40 24.16
N SER A 297 -0.56 -0.45 23.16
CA SER A 297 -0.17 -0.64 21.77
C SER A 297 0.72 0.49 21.26
N VAL A 298 0.52 1.75 21.70
CA VAL A 298 1.43 2.86 21.37
C VAL A 298 2.84 2.61 21.92
N ALA A 299 2.93 2.13 23.17
CA ALA A 299 4.22 1.79 23.77
C ALA A 299 4.90 0.62 23.04
N LEU A 300 4.14 -0.42 22.66
CA LEU A 300 4.64 -1.56 21.89
C LEU A 300 5.12 -1.14 20.49
N LEU A 301 4.39 -0.22 19.83
CA LEU A 301 4.81 0.37 18.56
C LEU A 301 6.12 1.15 18.73
N GLY A 302 6.31 1.87 19.84
CA GLY A 302 7.59 2.49 20.17
C GLY A 302 8.74 1.50 20.34
N LEU A 303 8.44 0.24 20.69
CA LEU A 303 9.41 -0.85 20.84
C LEU A 303 9.52 -1.74 19.58
N SER A 304 9.00 -1.31 18.44
CA SER A 304 8.95 -2.14 17.23
C SER A 304 10.32 -2.63 16.77
N ARG A 305 11.38 -1.80 16.88
CA ARG A 305 12.74 -2.18 16.48
C ARG A 305 13.31 -3.33 17.34
N PRO A 306 13.36 -3.26 18.68
CA PRO A 306 13.83 -4.40 19.49
C PRO A 306 12.97 -5.64 19.31
N VAL A 307 11.65 -5.51 19.20
CA VAL A 307 10.75 -6.65 18.92
C VAL A 307 11.11 -7.29 17.59
N TRP A 308 11.30 -6.50 16.55
CA TRP A 308 11.69 -6.99 15.22
C TRP A 308 13.05 -7.73 15.26
N LYS A 309 14.05 -7.16 15.93
CA LYS A 309 15.37 -7.82 16.08
C LYS A 309 15.27 -9.17 16.78
N ILE A 310 14.46 -9.28 17.83
CA ILE A 310 14.24 -10.56 18.55
C ILE A 310 13.55 -11.57 17.63
N LEU A 311 12.49 -11.15 16.91
CA LEU A 311 11.74 -12.04 16.02
C LEU A 311 12.60 -12.54 14.86
N THR A 312 13.38 -11.66 14.22
CA THR A 312 14.27 -12.04 13.11
C THR A 312 15.40 -12.97 13.57
N ALA A 313 15.97 -12.73 14.75
CA ALA A 313 16.97 -13.62 15.33
C ALA A 313 16.39 -15.02 15.63
N TRP A 314 15.15 -15.07 16.13
CA TRP A 314 14.47 -16.34 16.43
C TRP A 314 14.04 -17.09 15.16
N LEU A 315 13.60 -16.39 14.11
CA LEU A 315 13.09 -16.96 12.87
C LEU A 315 14.18 -17.17 11.80
N GLY A 316 15.42 -16.74 12.02
CA GLY A 316 16.49 -16.71 11.00
C GLY A 316 16.78 -18.03 10.29
N GLY A 317 16.38 -19.18 10.88
CA GLY A 317 16.50 -20.50 10.26
C GLY A 317 15.27 -21.00 9.48
N TRP A 318 14.18 -20.21 9.37
CA TRP A 318 12.89 -20.67 8.83
C TRP A 318 12.76 -20.47 7.30
N GLY A 319 13.82 -20.02 6.64
CA GLY A 319 13.86 -19.84 5.18
C GLY A 319 13.20 -18.54 4.70
N PRO A 320 12.91 -18.42 3.39
CA PRO A 320 12.47 -17.15 2.75
C PRO A 320 11.16 -16.56 3.30
N GLN A 321 10.37 -17.38 3.99
CA GLN A 321 9.07 -16.96 4.54
C GLN A 321 9.17 -16.39 5.96
N ALA A 322 10.34 -16.52 6.61
CA ALA A 322 10.60 -16.01 7.96
C ALA A 322 10.19 -14.54 8.19
N PRO A 323 10.47 -13.59 7.28
CA PRO A 323 10.06 -12.20 7.46
C PRO A 323 8.54 -12.04 7.59
N TYR A 324 7.74 -12.77 6.82
CA TYR A 324 6.26 -12.65 6.86
C TYR A 324 5.66 -13.25 8.11
N VAL A 325 6.25 -14.35 8.62
CA VAL A 325 5.90 -14.91 9.94
C VAL A 325 6.27 -13.91 11.04
N GLY A 326 7.43 -13.27 10.94
CA GLY A 326 7.84 -12.20 11.85
C GLY A 326 6.88 -11.01 11.83
N MET A 327 6.43 -10.57 10.66
CA MET A 327 5.42 -9.52 10.50
C MET A 327 4.09 -9.89 11.17
N LEU A 328 3.62 -11.14 10.95
CA LEU A 328 2.38 -11.63 11.57
C LEU A 328 2.48 -11.64 13.10
N LEU A 329 3.59 -12.14 13.65
CA LEU A 329 3.81 -12.17 15.10
C LEU A 329 3.92 -10.76 15.67
N HIS A 330 4.62 -9.84 15.00
CA HIS A 330 4.72 -8.45 15.42
C HIS A 330 3.34 -7.78 15.43
N ALA A 331 2.57 -7.92 14.35
CA ALA A 331 1.20 -7.42 14.28
C ALA A 331 0.33 -8.01 15.40
N ALA A 332 0.44 -9.32 15.67
CA ALA A 332 -0.30 -9.99 16.73
C ALA A 332 0.02 -9.43 18.13
N ILE A 333 1.30 -9.17 18.42
CA ILE A 333 1.72 -8.56 19.70
C ILE A 333 1.03 -7.21 19.94
N VAL A 334 0.87 -6.41 18.88
CA VAL A 334 0.32 -5.05 18.98
C VAL A 334 -1.22 -5.05 18.93
N ILE A 335 -1.82 -5.82 18.00
CA ILE A 335 -3.23 -5.67 17.60
C ILE A 335 -4.14 -6.69 18.25
N LEU A 336 -3.67 -7.93 18.51
CA LEU A 336 -4.57 -9.05 18.79
C LEU A 336 -5.40 -8.85 20.06
N VAL A 337 -4.82 -8.29 21.13
CA VAL A 337 -5.52 -8.06 22.41
C VAL A 337 -6.61 -6.98 22.25
N PRO A 338 -6.32 -5.75 21.79
CA PRO A 338 -7.36 -4.76 21.61
C PRO A 338 -8.42 -5.18 20.56
N ALA A 339 -8.04 -5.86 19.48
CA ALA A 339 -9.00 -6.38 18.51
C ALA A 339 -9.92 -7.46 19.10
N THR A 340 -9.41 -8.29 20.02
CA THR A 340 -10.23 -9.25 20.78
C THR A 340 -11.28 -8.54 21.64
N LEU A 341 -10.92 -7.44 22.31
CA LEU A 341 -11.87 -6.65 23.08
C LEU A 341 -12.95 -6.03 22.18
N ILE A 342 -12.58 -5.48 21.04
CA ILE A 342 -13.53 -4.96 20.03
C ILE A 342 -14.50 -6.07 19.59
N GLY A 343 -14.01 -7.29 19.38
CA GLY A 343 -14.84 -8.43 18.96
C GLY A 343 -15.89 -8.86 19.99
N ILE A 344 -15.70 -8.56 21.28
CA ILE A 344 -16.67 -8.81 22.35
C ILE A 344 -17.86 -7.84 22.25
N ILE A 345 -17.63 -6.60 21.81
CA ILE A 345 -18.60 -5.50 21.95
C ILE A 345 -19.87 -5.76 21.14
N PHE A 346 -19.76 -6.21 19.87
CA PHE A 346 -20.94 -6.34 19.02
C PHE A 346 -21.97 -7.34 19.56
N PRO A 347 -21.65 -8.62 19.85
CA PRO A 347 -22.62 -9.56 20.40
C PRO A 347 -23.15 -9.13 21.78
N LEU A 348 -22.33 -8.44 22.59
CA LEU A 348 -22.73 -7.88 23.86
C LEU A 348 -23.79 -6.78 23.70
N VAL A 349 -23.59 -5.84 22.77
CA VAL A 349 -24.57 -4.77 22.50
C VAL A 349 -25.86 -5.31 21.88
N VAL A 350 -25.78 -6.34 21.02
CA VAL A 350 -26.98 -7.05 20.53
C VAL A 350 -27.78 -7.60 21.70
N GLN A 351 -27.14 -8.26 22.66
CA GLN A 351 -27.81 -8.76 23.88
C GLN A 351 -28.44 -7.65 24.73
N LEU A 352 -27.72 -6.53 24.91
CA LEU A 352 -28.16 -5.39 25.72
C LEU A 352 -29.35 -4.63 25.12
N THR A 353 -29.49 -4.59 23.80
CA THR A 353 -30.44 -3.72 23.12
C THR A 353 -31.65 -4.43 22.53
N THR A 354 -31.60 -5.78 22.35
CA THR A 354 -32.70 -6.57 21.80
C THR A 354 -33.67 -6.93 22.91
N ARG A 355 -34.94 -6.52 22.72
CA ARG A 355 -36.02 -6.76 23.71
C ARG A 355 -36.92 -7.95 23.36
N HIS A 356 -37.11 -8.19 22.10
CA HIS A 356 -37.98 -9.23 21.55
C HIS A 356 -37.28 -10.00 20.48
N VAL A 357 -37.41 -11.29 20.44
CA VAL A 357 -36.90 -12.17 19.39
C VAL A 357 -37.48 -11.75 18.03
N ALA A 358 -38.73 -11.31 18.00
CA ALA A 358 -39.40 -10.84 16.80
C ALA A 358 -38.76 -9.61 16.13
N SER A 359 -38.00 -8.80 16.88
CA SER A 359 -37.27 -7.61 16.34
C SER A 359 -35.74 -7.79 16.33
N ALA A 360 -35.26 -9.02 16.49
CA ALA A 360 -33.82 -9.28 16.56
C ALA A 360 -33.08 -8.93 15.27
N ALA A 361 -33.66 -9.22 14.10
CA ALA A 361 -33.05 -8.96 12.81
C ALA A 361 -32.95 -7.45 12.53
N SER A 362 -34.04 -6.70 12.77
CA SER A 362 -34.01 -5.23 12.60
C SER A 362 -33.05 -4.54 13.58
N ASN A 363 -32.96 -5.05 14.82
CA ASN A 363 -32.01 -4.51 15.80
C ASN A 363 -30.56 -4.78 15.40
N VAL A 364 -30.23 -5.99 14.96
CA VAL A 364 -28.90 -6.32 14.43
C VAL A 364 -28.59 -5.47 13.20
N GLY A 365 -29.55 -5.31 12.28
CA GLY A 365 -29.39 -4.45 11.11
C GLY A 365 -29.11 -3.00 11.47
N LEU A 366 -29.83 -2.44 12.45
CA LEU A 366 -29.57 -1.09 12.96
C LEU A 366 -28.21 -0.99 13.61
N LEU A 367 -27.84 -1.91 14.50
CA LEU A 367 -26.56 -1.89 15.19
C LEU A 367 -25.38 -2.01 14.22
N TYR A 368 -25.45 -2.96 13.28
CA TYR A 368 -24.46 -3.10 12.23
C TYR A 368 -24.30 -1.79 11.44
N SER A 369 -25.43 -1.18 11.06
CA SER A 369 -25.44 0.05 10.27
C SER A 369 -24.82 1.23 11.03
N VAL A 370 -25.18 1.45 12.30
CA VAL A 370 -24.65 2.59 13.06
C VAL A 370 -23.18 2.39 13.42
N ASN A 371 -22.76 1.15 13.71
CA ASN A 371 -21.36 0.81 13.96
C ASN A 371 -20.50 1.04 12.72
N THR A 372 -20.93 0.54 11.55
CA THR A 372 -20.23 0.71 10.30
C THR A 372 -20.18 2.19 9.87
N LEU A 373 -21.28 2.94 10.07
CA LEU A 373 -21.29 4.38 9.80
C LEU A 373 -20.32 5.13 10.71
N GLY A 374 -20.27 4.76 12.01
CA GLY A 374 -19.25 5.26 12.93
C GLY A 374 -17.84 4.97 12.42
N GLY A 375 -17.59 3.75 11.93
CA GLY A 375 -16.31 3.35 11.35
C GLY A 375 -15.91 4.19 10.12
N ILE A 376 -16.85 4.44 9.19
CA ILE A 376 -16.62 5.32 8.03
C ILE A 376 -16.19 6.72 8.50
N VAL A 377 -16.93 7.31 9.44
CA VAL A 377 -16.59 8.63 9.99
C VAL A 377 -15.23 8.59 10.70
N GLY A 378 -14.94 7.52 11.46
CA GLY A 378 -13.68 7.33 12.16
C GLY A 378 -12.49 7.27 11.21
N SER A 379 -12.56 6.47 10.15
CA SER A 379 -11.48 6.35 9.17
C SER A 379 -11.20 7.68 8.46
N LEU A 380 -12.25 8.40 8.06
CA LEU A 380 -12.11 9.68 7.37
C LEU A 380 -11.57 10.77 8.31
N LEU A 381 -12.14 10.91 9.53
CA LEU A 381 -11.70 11.92 10.47
C LEU A 381 -10.27 11.69 10.95
N VAL A 382 -9.91 10.45 11.26
CA VAL A 382 -8.55 10.12 11.71
C VAL A 382 -7.55 10.29 10.59
N GLY A 383 -7.81 9.74 9.41
CA GLY A 383 -6.87 9.78 8.29
C GLY A 383 -6.65 11.19 7.74
N PHE A 384 -7.71 11.99 7.61
CA PHE A 384 -7.64 13.29 6.92
C PHE A 384 -7.58 14.51 7.84
N VAL A 385 -7.97 14.37 9.11
CA VAL A 385 -8.00 15.52 10.04
C VAL A 385 -7.06 15.28 11.22
N LEU A 386 -7.27 14.22 12.01
CA LEU A 386 -6.52 14.07 13.26
C LEU A 386 -5.03 13.83 12.99
N VAL A 387 -4.67 12.88 12.15
CA VAL A 387 -3.26 12.58 11.90
C VAL A 387 -2.49 13.77 11.30
N PRO A 388 -2.98 14.47 10.26
CA PRO A 388 -2.28 15.64 9.73
C PRO A 388 -2.19 16.83 10.68
N THR A 389 -3.11 16.94 11.65
CA THR A 389 -3.17 18.11 12.56
C THR A 389 -2.48 17.87 13.90
N VAL A 390 -2.69 16.72 14.53
CA VAL A 390 -2.14 16.40 15.85
C VAL A 390 -1.11 15.28 15.85
N GLY A 391 -0.93 14.61 14.72
CA GLY A 391 0.00 13.49 14.56
C GLY A 391 -0.60 12.14 14.98
N THR A 392 0.06 11.07 14.56
CA THR A 392 -0.39 9.69 14.75
C THR A 392 -0.50 9.31 16.23
N GLN A 393 0.50 9.66 17.03
CA GLN A 393 0.53 9.32 18.46
C GLN A 393 -0.61 9.96 19.24
N TRP A 394 -0.85 11.26 19.03
CA TRP A 394 -1.94 11.97 19.71
C TRP A 394 -3.31 11.54 19.22
N SER A 395 -3.42 11.12 17.96
CA SER A 395 -4.65 10.50 17.46
C SER A 395 -4.97 9.21 18.23
N PHE A 396 -3.98 8.34 18.49
CA PHE A 396 -4.18 7.18 19.37
C PHE A 396 -4.65 7.59 20.77
N VAL A 397 -4.02 8.57 21.39
CA VAL A 397 -4.40 9.07 22.72
C VAL A 397 -5.84 9.58 22.75
N LEU A 398 -6.26 10.30 21.70
CA LEU A 398 -7.65 10.77 21.59
C LEU A 398 -8.65 9.63 21.49
N ILE A 399 -8.33 8.56 20.75
CA ILE A 399 -9.21 7.38 20.66
C ILE A 399 -9.25 6.62 21.99
N CYS A 400 -8.11 6.48 22.68
CA CYS A 400 -8.08 5.91 24.05
C CYS A 400 -8.95 6.73 25.01
N ALA A 401 -8.85 8.04 24.94
CA ALA A 401 -9.66 8.95 25.77
C ALA A 401 -11.17 8.83 25.44
N LEU A 402 -11.52 8.66 24.15
CA LEU A 402 -12.90 8.42 23.72
C LEU A 402 -13.46 7.13 24.35
N ASN A 403 -12.72 6.01 24.28
CA ASN A 403 -13.15 4.74 24.86
C ASN A 403 -13.32 4.85 26.37
N MET A 404 -12.41 5.52 27.07
CA MET A 404 -12.56 5.78 28.51
C MET A 404 -13.76 6.68 28.82
N ALA A 405 -13.99 7.71 28.01
CA ALA A 405 -15.17 8.59 28.15
C ALA A 405 -16.48 7.83 27.91
N LEU A 406 -16.52 6.91 26.95
CA LEU A 406 -17.65 6.00 26.73
C LEU A 406 -17.90 5.11 27.95
N ALA A 407 -16.85 4.50 28.49
CA ALA A 407 -16.96 3.68 29.71
C ALA A 407 -17.53 4.47 30.89
N LEU A 408 -17.00 5.65 31.15
CA LEU A 408 -17.45 6.55 32.21
C LEU A 408 -18.89 7.05 32.00
N GLY A 409 -19.22 7.46 30.74
CA GLY A 409 -20.54 7.97 30.38
C GLY A 409 -21.63 6.90 30.54
N VAL A 410 -21.39 5.69 30.03
CA VAL A 410 -22.34 4.56 30.18
C VAL A 410 -22.48 4.17 31.65
N GLN A 411 -21.38 4.14 32.42
CA GLN A 411 -21.42 3.83 33.82
C GLN A 411 -22.17 4.89 34.66
N ALA A 412 -22.00 6.18 34.34
CA ALA A 412 -22.68 7.28 35.02
C ALA A 412 -24.22 7.19 34.90
N LEU A 413 -24.68 6.64 33.76
CA LEU A 413 -26.10 6.44 33.47
C LEU A 413 -26.66 5.09 33.93
N ASP A 414 -25.84 4.27 34.62
CA ASP A 414 -26.28 3.03 35.24
C ASP A 414 -26.72 3.28 36.68
N PRO A 415 -28.06 3.21 37.00
CA PRO A 415 -28.55 3.43 38.36
C PRO A 415 -28.11 2.32 39.33
N ASP A 416 -27.84 1.11 38.79
CA ASP A 416 -27.48 -0.08 39.59
C ASP A 416 -25.95 -0.22 39.77
N ALA A 417 -25.16 0.74 39.26
CA ALA A 417 -23.71 0.71 39.36
C ALA A 417 -23.24 0.82 40.82
N GLN A 418 -22.50 -0.19 41.25
CA GLN A 418 -21.97 -0.23 42.63
C GLN A 418 -20.96 0.93 42.86
N PRO A 419 -20.96 1.56 44.05
CA PRO A 419 -20.00 2.63 44.36
C PRO A 419 -18.53 2.22 44.21
N ARG A 420 -18.21 0.95 44.45
CA ARG A 420 -16.86 0.39 44.26
C ARG A 420 -16.48 0.36 42.78
N ALA A 421 -17.41 -0.06 41.91
CA ALA A 421 -17.20 -0.07 40.45
C ALA A 421 -17.01 1.35 39.90
N ARG A 422 -17.75 2.34 40.41
CA ARG A 422 -17.55 3.76 40.05
C ARG A 422 -16.17 4.27 40.46
N ARG A 423 -15.72 3.93 41.70
CA ARG A 423 -14.39 4.33 42.18
C ARG A 423 -13.26 3.67 41.37
N SER A 424 -13.37 2.37 41.05
CA SER A 424 -12.36 1.67 40.27
C SER A 424 -12.25 2.23 38.82
N MET A 425 -13.37 2.65 38.25
CA MET A 425 -13.39 3.25 36.95
C MET A 425 -12.73 4.64 36.93
N TRP A 426 -13.00 5.49 37.89
CA TRP A 426 -12.30 6.77 38.07
C TRP A 426 -10.80 6.58 38.33
N MET A 427 -10.42 5.58 39.13
CA MET A 427 -9.02 5.21 39.30
C MET A 427 -8.40 4.77 37.98
N GLY A 428 -9.12 4.00 37.17
CA GLY A 428 -8.71 3.63 35.79
C GLY A 428 -8.47 4.86 34.93
N ALA A 429 -9.42 5.81 34.91
CA ALA A 429 -9.26 7.04 34.15
C ALA A 429 -8.03 7.86 34.58
N VAL A 430 -7.78 7.95 35.88
CA VAL A 430 -6.57 8.60 36.43
C VAL A 430 -5.31 7.86 35.98
N LEU A 431 -5.29 6.51 36.07
CA LEU A 431 -4.15 5.70 35.64
C LEU A 431 -3.89 5.85 34.13
N LEU A 432 -4.95 5.89 33.31
CA LEU A 432 -4.82 6.17 31.88
C LEU A 432 -4.19 7.55 31.65
N ALA A 433 -4.66 8.59 32.34
CA ALA A 433 -4.12 9.94 32.24
C ALA A 433 -2.64 9.99 32.67
N VAL A 434 -2.28 9.30 33.77
CA VAL A 434 -0.87 9.15 34.18
C VAL A 434 -0.08 8.42 33.10
N GLY A 435 -0.59 7.33 32.54
CA GLY A 435 0.03 6.60 31.44
C GLY A 435 0.29 7.49 30.23
N VAL A 436 -0.65 8.33 29.83
CA VAL A 436 -0.50 9.32 28.75
C VAL A 436 0.62 10.33 29.05
N ILE A 437 0.73 10.79 30.31
CA ILE A 437 1.79 11.72 30.73
C ILE A 437 3.16 11.05 30.69
N LEU A 438 3.24 9.75 31.02
CA LEU A 438 4.49 9.00 31.05
C LEU A 438 5.00 8.59 29.65
N VAL A 439 4.11 8.50 28.66
CA VAL A 439 4.53 8.20 27.29
C VAL A 439 5.21 9.43 26.67
N PRO A 440 6.44 9.33 26.18
CA PRO A 440 7.14 10.44 25.52
C PRO A 440 6.30 11.02 24.38
N ARG A 441 6.27 12.35 24.25
CA ARG A 441 5.39 13.04 23.28
C ARG A 441 5.70 12.72 21.84
N ASP A 442 6.90 12.26 21.55
CA ASP A 442 7.45 11.97 20.24
C ASP A 442 7.94 10.51 20.12
N LEU A 443 7.37 9.59 20.94
CA LEU A 443 7.78 8.19 21.00
C LEU A 443 7.77 7.52 19.63
N LEU A 444 6.69 7.67 18.85
CA LEU A 444 6.58 7.03 17.54
C LEU A 444 7.54 7.64 16.51
N VAL A 445 7.77 8.94 16.56
CA VAL A 445 8.73 9.63 15.68
C VAL A 445 10.16 9.22 16.04
N ARG A 446 10.48 9.11 17.33
CA ARG A 446 11.79 8.60 17.79
C ARG A 446 12.00 7.15 17.40
N ALA A 447 11.00 6.30 17.62
CA ALA A 447 11.06 4.90 17.23
C ALA A 447 11.30 4.73 15.72
N PHE A 448 10.69 5.58 14.90
CA PHE A 448 10.96 5.64 13.47
C PHE A 448 12.41 6.09 13.19
N ALA A 449 12.87 7.17 13.81
CA ALA A 449 14.23 7.66 13.65
C ALA A 449 15.30 6.65 14.09
N GLU A 450 15.09 5.99 15.24
CA GLU A 450 15.95 4.92 15.75
C GLU A 450 15.96 3.69 14.84
N HIS A 451 14.84 3.39 14.18
CA HIS A 451 14.74 2.27 13.25
C HIS A 451 15.69 2.47 12.05
N VAL A 452 15.90 3.70 11.62
CA VAL A 452 16.72 4.02 10.44
C VAL A 452 18.18 4.40 10.77
N ASP A 453 18.56 4.44 12.04
CA ASP A 453 19.94 4.73 12.52
C ASP A 453 20.57 5.99 11.87
N SER A 454 19.83 7.12 11.84
CA SER A 454 20.21 8.31 11.11
C SER A 454 19.79 9.59 11.84
N ARG A 455 20.33 10.73 11.39
CA ARG A 455 19.88 12.04 11.84
C ARG A 455 18.64 12.45 11.05
N VAL A 456 17.54 12.71 11.76
CA VAL A 456 16.31 13.20 11.16
C VAL A 456 16.43 14.71 10.93
N LEU A 457 16.33 15.15 9.67
CA LEU A 457 16.32 16.56 9.29
C LEU A 457 14.92 17.13 9.18
N PHE A 458 13.96 16.30 8.75
CA PHE A 458 12.57 16.69 8.52
C PHE A 458 11.66 15.49 8.69
N VAL A 459 10.51 15.69 9.33
CA VAL A 459 9.43 14.70 9.40
C VAL A 459 8.10 15.40 9.20
N LYS A 460 7.26 14.81 8.37
CA LYS A 460 5.89 15.25 8.13
C LYS A 460 4.95 14.06 8.14
N GLU A 461 3.99 14.08 9.06
CA GLU A 461 2.89 13.13 9.06
C GLU A 461 1.73 13.68 8.21
N GLY A 462 1.76 13.39 6.92
CA GLY A 462 0.73 13.81 5.96
C GLY A 462 -0.45 12.83 5.88
N THR A 463 -1.40 13.10 5.00
CA THR A 463 -2.55 12.21 4.73
C THR A 463 -2.12 10.86 4.16
N ASP A 464 -1.16 10.85 3.24
CA ASP A 464 -0.75 9.65 2.50
C ASP A 464 0.26 8.78 3.26
N GLY A 465 0.93 9.31 4.26
CA GLY A 465 1.92 8.60 5.06
C GLY A 465 2.85 9.54 5.82
N THR A 466 3.88 8.97 6.43
CA THR A 466 4.94 9.73 7.09
C THR A 466 6.09 9.90 6.12
N LEU A 467 6.40 11.16 5.78
CA LEU A 467 7.55 11.55 4.97
C LEU A 467 8.68 12.01 5.89
N ALA A 468 9.90 11.55 5.65
CA ALA A 468 11.06 11.99 6.41
C ALA A 468 12.27 12.24 5.50
N VAL A 469 13.07 13.23 5.87
CA VAL A 469 14.41 13.44 5.33
C VAL A 469 15.42 13.05 6.39
N LEU A 470 16.24 12.09 6.06
CA LEU A 470 17.27 11.52 6.91
C LEU A 470 18.64 11.89 6.39
N GLU A 471 19.57 12.12 7.29
CA GLU A 471 20.98 12.36 6.96
C GLU A 471 21.84 11.26 7.53
N TYR A 472 22.71 10.73 6.71
CA TYR A 472 23.72 9.75 7.05
C TYR A 472 25.11 10.33 6.80
N ASP A 473 25.99 10.14 7.75
CA ASP A 473 27.42 10.38 7.62
C ASP A 473 28.21 9.08 7.91
N ASN A 474 29.51 9.09 7.69
CA ASN A 474 30.34 7.91 7.93
C ASN A 474 30.26 7.40 9.36
N GLN A 475 30.13 8.30 10.32
CA GLN A 475 30.05 7.92 11.73
C GLN A 475 28.74 7.18 11.99
N THR A 476 27.61 7.73 11.55
CA THR A 476 26.26 7.13 11.70
C THR A 476 26.19 5.78 10.99
N VAL A 477 26.75 5.69 9.78
CA VAL A 477 26.78 4.46 8.98
C VAL A 477 27.61 3.38 9.67
N CYS A 478 28.82 3.73 10.17
CA CYS A 478 29.69 2.78 10.86
C CYS A 478 29.18 2.38 12.25
N ASP A 479 28.51 3.28 12.96
CA ASP A 479 27.95 3.03 14.29
C ASP A 479 26.66 2.19 14.22
N SER A 480 25.99 2.15 13.06
CA SER A 480 24.79 1.35 12.85
C SER A 480 25.00 -0.16 13.01
N GLY A 481 26.26 -0.62 12.86
CA GLY A 481 26.61 -2.04 12.85
C GLY A 481 26.13 -2.81 11.61
N ARG A 482 25.53 -2.12 10.63
CA ARG A 482 25.09 -2.73 9.36
C ARG A 482 26.26 -2.94 8.39
N TYR A 483 27.34 -2.19 8.57
CA TYR A 483 28.51 -2.20 7.71
C TYR A 483 29.77 -2.52 8.49
N ALA A 484 30.63 -3.37 7.92
CA ALA A 484 31.94 -3.65 8.44
C ALA A 484 32.89 -2.51 8.03
N CYS A 485 32.92 -1.43 8.80
CA CYS A 485 33.77 -0.29 8.52
C CYS A 485 35.24 -0.60 8.82
N GLY A 486 36.08 -0.53 7.78
CA GLY A 486 37.51 -0.64 7.89
C GLY A 486 38.20 0.58 8.55
N PRO A 487 39.50 0.50 8.84
CA PRO A 487 40.28 1.64 9.35
C PRO A 487 40.21 2.85 8.41
N GLY A 488 40.00 4.03 8.97
CA GLY A 488 39.95 5.29 8.21
C GLY A 488 38.59 5.59 7.54
N CYS A 489 37.63 4.66 7.56
CA CYS A 489 36.31 4.91 6.97
C CYS A 489 35.56 6.03 7.72
N ARG A 490 35.70 6.13 9.04
CA ARG A 490 35.04 7.17 9.85
C ARG A 490 35.55 8.59 9.53
N GLU A 491 36.78 8.70 9.01
CA GLU A 491 37.45 9.97 8.72
C GLU A 491 37.20 10.44 7.29
N ARG A 492 36.64 9.59 6.42
CA ARG A 492 36.34 9.97 5.04
C ARG A 492 35.12 10.88 4.98
N PRO A 493 35.14 11.95 4.22
CA PRO A 493 34.00 12.84 4.07
C PRO A 493 32.93 12.13 3.22
N PHE A 494 31.99 11.50 3.90
CA PHE A 494 30.80 10.91 3.24
C PHE A 494 29.56 11.41 3.98
N ARG A 495 28.68 12.04 3.25
CA ARG A 495 27.39 12.50 3.74
C ARG A 495 26.38 12.32 2.64
N HIS A 496 25.25 11.72 2.96
CA HIS A 496 24.14 11.64 2.04
C HIS A 496 22.81 11.83 2.76
N GLN A 497 21.83 12.21 2.00
CA GLN A 497 20.47 12.41 2.46
C GLN A 497 19.55 11.39 1.78
N GLN A 498 18.54 10.96 2.52
CA GLN A 498 17.55 10.01 2.05
C GLN A 498 16.16 10.56 2.28
N LEU A 499 15.33 10.49 1.25
CA LEU A 499 13.90 10.72 1.34
C LEU A 499 13.21 9.38 1.61
N LEU A 500 12.56 9.29 2.77
CA LEU A 500 11.85 8.10 3.19
C LEU A 500 10.35 8.37 3.25
N PHE A 501 9.56 7.45 2.74
CA PHE A 501 8.10 7.46 2.87
C PHE A 501 7.63 6.14 3.46
N GLY A 502 7.10 6.19 4.67
CA GLY A 502 6.86 4.96 5.42
C GLY A 502 8.16 4.18 5.61
N SER A 503 8.17 2.90 5.19
CA SER A 503 9.36 2.03 5.20
C SER A 503 10.18 2.08 3.90
N VAL A 504 9.69 2.77 2.86
CA VAL A 504 10.29 2.75 1.53
C VAL A 504 11.20 3.95 1.34
N SER A 505 12.45 3.70 0.92
CA SER A 505 13.32 4.73 0.41
C SER A 505 12.82 5.17 -0.96
N TYR A 506 12.35 6.41 -1.06
CA TYR A 506 11.92 6.97 -2.34
C TYR A 506 13.11 7.37 -3.20
N ALA A 507 14.08 8.07 -2.60
CA ALA A 507 15.29 8.48 -3.29
C ALA A 507 16.37 8.87 -2.26
N ASN A 508 17.61 8.85 -2.66
CA ASN A 508 18.74 9.33 -1.84
C ASN A 508 19.81 10.01 -2.70
N THR A 509 20.74 10.69 -2.05
CA THR A 509 21.80 11.47 -2.69
C THR A 509 23.14 10.75 -2.79
N VAL A 510 23.17 9.43 -2.58
CA VAL A 510 24.38 8.62 -2.83
C VAL A 510 24.69 8.65 -4.33
N LEU A 511 25.98 8.70 -4.66
CA LEU A 511 26.42 8.94 -6.05
C LEU A 511 25.84 7.96 -7.07
N PRO A 512 25.76 6.63 -6.85
CA PRO A 512 25.11 5.72 -7.79
C PRO A 512 23.62 6.05 -8.03
N ARG A 513 22.93 6.48 -6.98
CA ARG A 513 21.50 6.86 -7.08
C ARG A 513 21.32 8.17 -7.85
N LYS A 514 22.10 9.19 -7.55
CA LYS A 514 22.10 10.44 -8.34
C LYS A 514 22.44 10.19 -9.80
N ARG A 515 23.35 9.24 -10.06
CA ARG A 515 23.79 8.91 -11.42
C ARG A 515 22.65 8.35 -12.26
N TYR A 516 21.86 7.41 -11.75
CA TYR A 516 20.71 6.92 -12.53
C TYR A 516 19.62 7.98 -12.69
N MET A 517 19.33 8.79 -11.62
CA MET A 517 18.33 9.87 -11.71
C MET A 517 18.71 10.89 -12.79
N ALA A 518 19.96 11.32 -12.81
CA ALA A 518 20.44 12.21 -13.87
C ALA A 518 20.35 11.53 -15.25
N THR A 519 20.74 10.26 -15.35
CA THR A 519 20.70 9.52 -16.60
C THR A 519 19.26 9.35 -17.11
N LEU A 520 18.29 9.13 -16.21
CA LEU A 520 16.87 9.03 -16.54
C LEU A 520 16.34 10.28 -17.26
N ALA A 521 16.92 11.47 -16.97
CA ALA A 521 16.62 12.72 -17.65
C ALA A 521 17.47 12.92 -18.90
N HIS A 522 18.80 12.74 -18.79
CA HIS A 522 19.70 13.09 -19.87
C HIS A 522 19.56 12.18 -21.10
N LEU A 523 19.30 10.87 -20.92
CA LEU A 523 19.14 9.95 -22.04
C LEU A 523 18.02 10.37 -22.99
N PRO A 524 16.76 10.54 -22.57
CA PRO A 524 15.70 10.93 -23.50
C PRO A 524 15.92 12.33 -24.07
N MET A 525 16.50 13.28 -23.31
CA MET A 525 16.83 14.63 -23.80
C MET A 525 17.87 14.61 -24.91
N LEU A 526 18.84 13.70 -24.90
CA LEU A 526 19.86 13.58 -25.94
C LEU A 526 19.42 12.70 -27.11
N LEU A 527 18.51 11.75 -26.88
CA LEU A 527 17.97 10.89 -27.92
C LEU A 527 16.88 11.58 -28.75
N HIS A 528 16.02 12.38 -28.10
CA HIS A 528 14.97 13.11 -28.80
C HIS A 528 15.56 14.29 -29.63
N PRO A 529 15.11 14.50 -30.88
CA PRO A 529 15.66 15.55 -31.74
C PRO A 529 15.53 16.98 -31.19
N GLU A 530 14.39 17.30 -30.61
CA GLU A 530 14.05 18.65 -30.13
C GLU A 530 13.12 18.59 -28.94
N PRO A 531 13.60 18.15 -27.75
CA PRO A 531 12.77 18.02 -26.59
C PRO A 531 12.45 19.37 -25.95
N ARG A 532 11.16 19.70 -25.79
CA ARG A 532 10.69 20.99 -25.23
C ARG A 532 9.69 20.81 -24.10
N GLU A 533 8.78 19.87 -24.24
CA GLU A 533 7.69 19.59 -23.30
C GLU A 533 7.93 18.27 -22.60
N VAL A 534 8.17 18.31 -21.29
CA VAL A 534 8.52 17.14 -20.48
C VAL A 534 7.47 16.89 -19.41
N LEU A 535 7.03 15.65 -19.26
CA LEU A 535 6.26 15.16 -18.12
C LEU A 535 7.14 14.24 -17.29
N GLN A 536 7.29 14.54 -16.01
CA GLN A 536 7.89 13.64 -15.03
C GLN A 536 6.82 13.18 -14.02
N VAL A 537 6.73 11.89 -13.80
CA VAL A 537 5.89 11.31 -12.74
C VAL A 537 6.78 10.85 -11.60
N CYS A 538 6.41 11.27 -10.40
CA CYS A 538 7.15 11.24 -9.14
C CYS A 538 8.28 12.28 -9.08
N PHE A 539 8.24 13.09 -8.01
CA PHE A 539 9.24 14.14 -7.76
C PHE A 539 10.48 13.60 -7.04
N GLY A 540 10.27 12.73 -6.05
CA GLY A 540 11.34 12.19 -5.22
C GLY A 540 12.15 13.30 -4.52
N THR A 541 13.48 13.30 -4.69
CA THR A 541 14.37 14.38 -4.23
C THR A 541 14.37 15.59 -5.17
N GLY A 542 13.77 15.47 -6.36
CA GLY A 542 13.82 16.46 -7.42
C GLY A 542 15.07 16.39 -8.29
N SER A 543 15.98 15.41 -8.08
CA SER A 543 17.25 15.32 -8.80
C SER A 543 17.05 15.06 -10.29
N THR A 544 16.12 14.18 -10.69
CA THR A 544 15.75 13.95 -12.09
C THR A 544 15.17 15.21 -12.72
N ALA A 545 14.27 15.91 -12.02
CA ALA A 545 13.67 17.16 -12.45
C ALA A 545 14.74 18.27 -12.65
N GLY A 546 15.67 18.40 -11.71
CA GLY A 546 16.81 19.33 -11.79
C GLY A 546 17.69 19.04 -13.01
N SER A 547 17.88 17.77 -13.36
CA SER A 547 18.61 17.35 -14.55
C SER A 547 17.88 17.73 -15.83
N PHE A 548 16.54 17.60 -15.93
CA PHE A 548 15.75 18.13 -17.04
C PHE A 548 15.86 19.65 -17.13
N ALA A 549 15.77 20.36 -16.01
CA ALA A 549 15.86 21.82 -15.96
C ALA A 549 17.24 22.35 -16.41
N SER A 550 18.29 21.52 -16.43
CA SER A 550 19.61 21.89 -16.90
C SER A 550 19.65 22.21 -18.40
N TYR A 551 18.64 21.81 -19.18
CA TYR A 551 18.56 22.07 -20.61
C TYR A 551 17.95 23.45 -20.92
N PRO A 552 18.69 24.38 -21.58
CA PRO A 552 18.12 25.69 -21.94
C PRO A 552 16.97 25.60 -22.95
N ALA A 553 16.93 24.54 -23.77
CA ALA A 553 15.88 24.32 -24.77
C ALA A 553 14.55 23.86 -24.15
N LEU A 554 14.52 23.44 -22.89
CA LEU A 554 13.32 23.03 -22.17
C LEU A 554 12.37 24.22 -22.06
N ARG A 555 11.12 24.02 -22.50
CA ARG A 555 10.06 25.02 -22.42
C ARG A 555 9.17 24.82 -21.21
N SER A 556 8.79 23.58 -20.94
CA SER A 556 7.89 23.23 -19.84
C SER A 556 8.27 21.88 -19.25
N LEU A 557 8.29 21.83 -17.92
CA LEU A 557 8.42 20.62 -17.12
C LEU A 557 7.18 20.46 -16.24
N THR A 558 6.32 19.53 -16.58
CA THR A 558 5.20 19.16 -15.72
C THR A 558 5.62 18.00 -14.82
N ILE A 559 5.50 18.18 -13.52
CA ILE A 559 5.80 17.14 -12.52
C ILE A 559 4.50 16.71 -11.87
N VAL A 560 4.24 15.41 -11.84
CA VAL A 560 3.04 14.85 -11.20
C VAL A 560 3.47 13.98 -10.02
N ASP A 561 2.98 14.29 -8.84
CA ASP A 561 3.22 13.51 -7.62
C ASP A 561 1.93 13.38 -6.82
N THR A 562 1.75 12.28 -6.10
CA THR A 562 0.59 12.07 -5.25
C THR A 562 0.70 12.81 -3.92
N ASN A 563 1.92 13.01 -3.43
CA ASN A 563 2.18 13.53 -2.09
C ASN A 563 2.64 15.00 -2.11
N PRO A 564 1.80 15.95 -1.63
CA PRO A 564 2.18 17.36 -1.58
C PRO A 564 3.34 17.66 -0.61
N ASP A 565 3.60 16.79 0.34
CA ASP A 565 4.64 17.01 1.35
C ASP A 565 6.06 16.86 0.78
N VAL A 566 6.23 16.23 -0.41
CA VAL A 566 7.54 16.13 -1.08
C VAL A 566 8.12 17.51 -1.43
N LEU A 567 7.27 18.49 -1.73
CA LEU A 567 7.74 19.86 -1.98
C LEU A 567 8.22 20.56 -0.72
N GLN A 568 7.69 20.19 0.46
CA GLN A 568 8.19 20.71 1.73
C GLN A 568 9.56 20.12 2.08
N ALA A 569 9.84 18.89 1.60
CA ALA A 569 11.14 18.25 1.74
C ALA A 569 12.17 18.74 0.71
N ALA A 570 11.76 19.26 -0.45
CA ALA A 570 12.61 19.65 -1.57
C ALA A 570 13.79 20.59 -1.20
N PRO A 571 13.63 21.58 -0.28
CA PRO A 571 14.74 22.45 0.12
C PRO A 571 15.93 21.71 0.76
N HIS A 572 15.71 20.55 1.39
CA HIS A 572 16.80 19.73 1.94
C HIS A 572 17.68 19.13 0.85
N PHE A 573 17.19 19.03 -0.37
CA PHE A 573 17.88 18.48 -1.54
C PHE A 573 18.29 19.54 -2.54
N ALA A 574 18.30 20.82 -2.17
CA ALA A 574 18.54 21.96 -3.06
C ALA A 574 19.86 21.89 -3.84
N GLU A 575 20.92 21.34 -3.24
CA GLU A 575 22.21 21.10 -3.90
C GLU A 575 22.10 20.09 -5.06
N HIS A 576 21.09 19.23 -5.06
CA HIS A 576 20.92 18.13 -6.02
C HIS A 576 19.77 18.36 -7.00
N ASN A 577 18.75 19.10 -6.59
CA ASN A 577 17.61 19.42 -7.44
C ASN A 577 17.69 20.82 -8.07
N HIS A 578 18.71 21.61 -7.72
CA HIS A 578 18.97 22.94 -8.26
C HIS A 578 17.77 23.89 -8.11
N HIS A 579 16.97 23.74 -7.07
CA HIS A 579 15.74 24.50 -6.81
C HIS A 579 14.72 24.42 -7.96
N VAL A 580 14.59 23.28 -8.59
CA VAL A 580 13.68 23.05 -9.72
C VAL A 580 12.21 23.33 -9.38
N ASP A 581 11.86 23.20 -8.12
CA ASP A 581 10.53 23.57 -7.57
C ASP A 581 10.21 25.07 -7.72
N LYS A 582 11.22 25.91 -7.92
CA LYS A 582 11.13 27.36 -8.13
C LYS A 582 11.42 27.79 -9.57
N ASP A 583 11.78 26.87 -10.46
CA ASP A 583 12.02 27.18 -11.86
C ASP A 583 10.69 27.60 -12.53
N PRO A 584 10.62 28.75 -13.19
CA PRO A 584 9.37 29.25 -13.81
C PRO A 584 8.85 28.33 -14.94
N ARG A 585 9.67 27.43 -15.47
CA ARG A 585 9.28 26.43 -16.45
C ARG A 585 8.63 25.20 -15.81
N THR A 586 8.72 25.05 -14.47
CA THR A 586 8.23 23.88 -13.73
C THR A 586 6.81 24.10 -13.22
N ARG A 587 5.92 23.17 -13.52
CA ARG A 587 4.57 23.09 -12.99
C ARG A 587 4.41 21.79 -12.20
N VAL A 588 4.11 21.85 -10.91
CA VAL A 588 3.82 20.67 -10.10
C VAL A 588 2.31 20.46 -9.97
N VAL A 589 1.87 19.23 -10.22
CA VAL A 589 0.45 18.83 -10.14
C VAL A 589 0.34 17.66 -9.15
N PHE A 590 -0.45 17.86 -8.09
CA PHE A 590 -0.72 16.78 -7.14
C PHE A 590 -1.85 15.90 -7.64
N ASN A 591 -1.48 14.74 -8.16
CA ASN A 591 -2.40 13.73 -8.69
C ASN A 591 -1.70 12.38 -8.80
N ASP A 592 -2.47 11.31 -8.93
CA ASP A 592 -1.96 10.01 -9.37
C ASP A 592 -1.47 10.12 -10.82
N GLY A 593 -0.26 9.63 -11.11
CA GLY A 593 0.37 9.77 -12.42
C GLY A 593 -0.41 9.09 -13.56
N ARG A 594 -0.97 7.90 -13.29
CA ARG A 594 -1.81 7.19 -14.26
C ARG A 594 -3.11 7.96 -14.51
N HIS A 595 -3.72 8.45 -13.44
CA HIS A 595 -4.94 9.25 -13.53
C HIS A 595 -4.69 10.57 -14.27
N PHE A 596 -3.57 11.24 -14.01
CA PHE A 596 -3.20 12.46 -14.74
C PHE A 596 -3.12 12.21 -16.25
N LEU A 597 -2.45 11.13 -16.66
CA LEU A 597 -2.35 10.75 -18.08
C LEU A 597 -3.72 10.42 -18.72
N MET A 598 -4.66 9.90 -17.94
CA MET A 598 -6.02 9.67 -18.42
C MET A 598 -6.80 10.98 -18.60
N ALA A 599 -6.57 11.95 -17.72
CA ALA A 599 -7.34 13.21 -17.65
C ALA A 599 -6.77 14.31 -18.55
N THR A 600 -5.46 14.37 -18.74
CA THR A 600 -4.82 15.42 -19.54
C THR A 600 -5.08 15.21 -21.04
N SER A 601 -5.18 16.32 -21.78
CA SER A 601 -5.15 16.33 -23.25
C SER A 601 -3.78 16.76 -23.79
N GLU A 602 -2.86 17.17 -22.92
CA GLU A 602 -1.52 17.61 -23.29
C GLU A 602 -0.70 16.44 -23.84
N GLN A 603 0.18 16.74 -24.80
CA GLN A 603 1.17 15.80 -25.34
C GLN A 603 2.57 16.26 -24.97
N TYR A 604 3.47 15.32 -24.78
CA TYR A 604 4.81 15.56 -24.31
C TYR A 604 5.84 14.93 -25.23
N ASP A 605 6.96 15.61 -25.43
CA ASP A 605 8.11 15.08 -26.18
C ASP A 605 8.80 13.98 -25.37
N ILE A 606 8.83 14.15 -24.06
CA ILE A 606 9.39 13.17 -23.13
C ILE A 606 8.41 12.93 -21.99
N ILE A 607 8.19 11.66 -21.66
CA ILE A 607 7.52 11.23 -20.43
C ILE A 607 8.50 10.37 -19.64
N SER A 608 8.77 10.76 -18.39
CA SER A 608 9.72 10.07 -17.50
C SER A 608 9.03 9.58 -16.24
N PHE A 609 9.35 8.34 -15.82
CA PHE A 609 8.79 7.72 -14.61
C PHE A 609 9.89 7.25 -13.69
N GLU A 610 9.81 7.70 -12.44
CA GLU A 610 10.64 7.26 -11.32
C GLU A 610 9.76 6.91 -10.10
N PRO A 611 8.83 5.95 -10.23
CA PRO A 611 7.97 5.58 -9.13
C PRO A 611 8.75 4.78 -8.07
N PRO A 612 8.18 4.57 -6.86
CA PRO A 612 8.72 3.61 -5.91
C PRO A 612 8.88 2.20 -6.54
N PRO A 613 9.59 1.27 -5.86
CA PRO A 613 9.77 -0.08 -6.39
C PRO A 613 8.45 -0.76 -6.77
N PRO A 614 8.38 -1.47 -7.90
CA PRO A 614 7.13 -2.03 -8.44
C PRO A 614 6.47 -3.08 -7.55
N ARG A 615 7.21 -3.65 -6.57
CA ARG A 615 6.67 -4.54 -5.53
C ARG A 615 5.86 -3.83 -4.44
N SER A 616 5.99 -2.50 -4.34
CA SER A 616 5.20 -1.72 -3.39
C SER A 616 3.73 -1.68 -3.82
N ALA A 617 2.82 -1.70 -2.84
CA ALA A 617 1.39 -1.80 -3.12
C ALA A 617 0.90 -0.70 -4.08
N GLY A 618 0.26 -1.08 -5.16
CA GLY A 618 -0.31 -0.20 -6.18
C GLY A 618 0.66 0.36 -7.21
N VAL A 619 1.96 0.29 -6.97
CA VAL A 619 2.98 0.88 -7.86
C VAL A 619 3.06 0.15 -9.19
N VAL A 620 2.79 -1.15 -9.24
CA VAL A 620 2.78 -1.94 -10.48
C VAL A 620 1.82 -1.36 -11.54
N ASN A 621 0.81 -0.60 -11.14
CA ASN A 621 -0.13 0.08 -12.04
C ASN A 621 0.55 1.08 -12.98
N LEU A 622 1.81 1.45 -12.71
CA LEU A 622 2.68 2.27 -13.54
C LEU A 622 3.65 1.45 -14.41
N TYR A 623 3.45 0.12 -14.48
CA TYR A 623 4.31 -0.81 -15.23
C TYR A 623 3.51 -1.83 -16.07
N THR A 624 2.19 -1.69 -16.17
CA THR A 624 1.32 -2.60 -16.93
C THR A 624 1.26 -2.23 -18.41
N THR A 625 0.92 -3.21 -19.25
CA THR A 625 0.72 -3.00 -20.69
C THR A 625 -0.34 -1.92 -20.93
N GLU A 626 -1.46 -1.96 -20.18
CA GLU A 626 -2.55 -0.97 -20.31
C GLU A 626 -2.10 0.44 -19.93
N PHE A 627 -1.22 0.56 -18.95
CA PHE A 627 -0.63 1.84 -18.57
C PHE A 627 0.27 2.39 -19.69
N TYR A 628 1.17 1.59 -20.23
CA TYR A 628 2.07 2.02 -21.31
C TYR A 628 1.31 2.41 -22.59
N GLN A 629 0.18 1.78 -22.88
CA GLN A 629 -0.71 2.23 -23.96
C GLN A 629 -1.27 3.64 -23.72
N ARG A 630 -1.56 4.02 -22.46
CA ARG A 630 -1.97 5.39 -22.11
C ARG A 630 -0.82 6.37 -22.23
N VAL A 631 0.37 6.00 -21.79
CA VAL A 631 1.59 6.80 -21.98
C VAL A 631 1.80 7.11 -23.45
N LYS A 632 1.72 6.10 -24.31
CA LYS A 632 1.86 6.22 -25.77
C LYS A 632 0.88 7.23 -26.39
N GLN A 633 -0.36 7.29 -25.90
CA GLN A 633 -1.37 8.26 -26.35
C GLN A 633 -1.03 9.71 -25.97
N ARG A 634 -0.17 9.92 -24.99
CA ARG A 634 0.25 11.25 -24.49
C ARG A 634 1.64 11.65 -24.93
N LEU A 635 2.37 10.77 -25.58
CA LEU A 635 3.59 11.12 -26.28
C LEU A 635 3.27 11.88 -27.58
N ALA A 636 4.01 12.95 -27.82
CA ALA A 636 4.02 13.64 -29.10
C ALA A 636 4.54 12.71 -30.21
N PRO A 637 4.29 12.99 -31.49
CA PRO A 637 4.81 12.18 -32.61
C PRO A 637 6.33 12.06 -32.56
N GLY A 638 6.87 10.90 -32.27
CA GLY A 638 8.29 10.62 -32.08
C GLY A 638 8.80 10.88 -30.66
N GLY A 639 7.89 11.09 -29.73
CA GLY A 639 8.19 11.25 -28.31
C GLY A 639 8.82 10.01 -27.70
N VAL A 640 9.49 10.20 -26.57
CA VAL A 640 10.31 9.21 -25.89
C VAL A 640 9.82 9.00 -24.45
N LEU A 641 9.63 7.75 -24.08
CA LEU A 641 9.42 7.32 -22.69
C LEU A 641 10.77 6.97 -22.06
N SER A 642 10.98 7.38 -20.82
CA SER A 642 12.11 6.94 -19.99
C SER A 642 11.57 6.36 -18.69
N GLN A 643 11.86 5.08 -18.41
CA GLN A 643 11.33 4.33 -17.27
C GLN A 643 12.46 3.73 -16.45
N TRP A 644 12.46 4.04 -15.15
CA TRP A 644 13.34 3.39 -14.19
C TRP A 644 12.85 1.98 -13.81
N ILE A 645 13.78 1.02 -13.69
CA ILE A 645 13.53 -0.33 -13.16
C ILE A 645 14.65 -0.70 -12.17
N PRO A 646 14.33 -0.97 -10.90
CA PRO A 646 15.28 -1.49 -9.93
C PRO A 646 15.54 -2.97 -10.18
N LEU A 647 16.79 -3.38 -10.48
CA LEU A 647 17.10 -4.77 -10.84
C LEU A 647 17.19 -5.69 -9.61
N GLU A 648 17.77 -5.21 -8.50
CA GLU A 648 18.03 -6.03 -7.32
C GLU A 648 16.80 -6.31 -6.43
N GLN A 649 15.73 -5.55 -6.61
CA GLN A 649 14.60 -5.54 -5.68
C GLN A 649 13.51 -6.56 -6.02
N GLN A 650 13.66 -7.28 -7.14
CA GLN A 650 12.70 -8.27 -7.59
C GLN A 650 13.38 -9.46 -8.28
N PRO A 651 12.74 -10.63 -8.26
CA PRO A 651 13.16 -11.81 -9.00
C PRO A 651 13.29 -11.58 -10.50
N ASP A 652 14.14 -12.36 -11.16
CA ASP A 652 14.46 -12.21 -12.59
C ASP A 652 13.22 -12.37 -13.49
N ASN A 653 12.38 -13.39 -13.22
CA ASN A 653 11.14 -13.62 -13.97
C ASN A 653 10.16 -12.42 -13.90
N LEU A 654 10.13 -11.72 -12.77
CA LEU A 654 9.27 -10.53 -12.60
C LEU A 654 9.87 -9.32 -13.32
N THR A 655 11.19 -9.15 -13.31
CA THR A 655 11.90 -8.13 -14.11
C THR A 655 11.63 -8.34 -15.60
N ARG A 656 11.70 -9.60 -16.11
CA ARG A 656 11.34 -9.94 -17.48
C ARG A 656 9.88 -9.58 -17.82
N GLY A 657 8.96 -9.84 -16.88
CA GLY A 657 7.55 -9.46 -17.04
C GLY A 657 7.33 -7.94 -17.14
N LEU A 658 8.06 -7.14 -16.34
CA LEU A 658 8.02 -5.66 -16.45
C LEU A 658 8.53 -5.18 -17.81
N ILE A 659 9.66 -5.74 -18.28
CA ILE A 659 10.22 -5.41 -19.62
C ILE A 659 9.28 -5.86 -20.75
N ALA A 660 8.64 -7.03 -20.61
CA ALA A 660 7.68 -7.54 -21.58
C ALA A 660 6.49 -6.58 -21.78
N SER A 661 5.98 -5.99 -20.67
CA SER A 661 4.88 -5.01 -20.73
C SER A 661 5.21 -3.81 -21.62
N LEU A 662 6.45 -3.33 -21.56
CA LEU A 662 6.91 -2.22 -22.36
C LEU A 662 7.07 -2.63 -23.85
N LEU A 663 7.64 -3.82 -24.09
CA LEU A 663 7.84 -4.38 -25.44
C LEU A 663 6.53 -4.73 -26.17
N GLU A 664 5.44 -4.97 -25.43
CA GLU A 664 4.09 -5.13 -26.02
C GLU A 664 3.50 -3.79 -26.48
N SER A 665 3.92 -2.69 -25.85
CA SER A 665 3.35 -1.37 -26.10
C SER A 665 4.15 -0.54 -27.10
N PHE A 666 5.48 -0.69 -27.14
CA PHE A 666 6.38 0.09 -27.98
C PHE A 666 7.14 -0.76 -29.00
N SER A 667 7.36 -0.21 -30.19
CA SER A 667 8.12 -0.89 -31.24
C SER A 667 9.62 -0.90 -30.98
N GLU A 668 10.15 0.15 -30.36
CA GLU A 668 11.55 0.33 -29.99
C GLU A 668 11.73 0.49 -28.50
N VAL A 669 12.59 -0.35 -27.91
CA VAL A 669 12.97 -0.31 -26.49
C VAL A 669 14.47 -0.55 -26.38
N THR A 670 15.14 0.26 -25.56
CA THR A 670 16.56 0.11 -25.27
C THR A 670 16.79 0.05 -23.75
N LEU A 671 17.77 -0.76 -23.34
CA LEU A 671 18.19 -0.93 -21.95
C LEU A 671 19.51 -0.22 -21.71
N TRP A 672 19.54 0.58 -20.65
CA TRP A 672 20.71 1.31 -20.18
C TRP A 672 20.91 1.06 -18.69
N ILE A 673 22.13 0.82 -18.27
CA ILE A 673 22.46 0.58 -16.85
C ILE A 673 23.60 1.52 -16.44
N PRO A 674 23.28 2.68 -15.88
CA PRO A 674 24.27 3.69 -15.50
C PRO A 674 24.98 3.41 -14.17
N SER A 675 24.39 2.58 -13.33
CA SER A 675 24.92 2.21 -12.02
C SER A 675 24.49 0.79 -11.64
N ASP A 676 25.00 0.25 -10.54
CA ASP A 676 25.00 -1.16 -10.14
C ASP A 676 23.67 -1.90 -10.33
N TYR A 677 22.59 -1.38 -9.76
CA TYR A 677 21.30 -2.09 -9.68
C TYR A 677 20.15 -1.31 -10.32
N GLU A 678 20.48 -0.25 -11.08
CA GLU A 678 19.50 0.68 -11.61
C GLU A 678 19.47 0.63 -13.12
N ALA A 679 18.40 0.09 -13.68
CA ALA A 679 18.19 0.08 -15.12
C ALA A 679 17.26 1.20 -15.57
N ILE A 680 17.48 1.69 -16.78
CA ILE A 680 16.61 2.63 -17.46
C ILE A 680 16.19 2.00 -18.79
N LEU A 681 14.90 1.89 -19.00
CA LEU A 681 14.33 1.54 -20.29
C LEU A 681 13.91 2.81 -21.01
N VAL A 682 14.41 3.00 -22.21
CA VAL A 682 14.00 4.08 -23.09
C VAL A 682 13.19 3.49 -24.23
N ALA A 683 11.97 4.00 -24.46
CA ALA A 683 11.05 3.45 -25.43
C ALA A 683 10.45 4.53 -26.35
N SER A 684 10.18 4.17 -27.59
CA SER A 684 9.54 5.03 -28.61
C SER A 684 8.89 4.16 -29.70
N ASP A 685 8.00 4.76 -30.48
CA ASP A 685 7.50 4.14 -31.73
C ASP A 685 8.37 4.47 -32.94
N ARG A 686 9.38 5.30 -32.76
CA ARG A 686 10.38 5.58 -33.80
C ARG A 686 11.72 4.96 -33.43
N PRO A 687 12.57 4.65 -34.37
CA PRO A 687 13.90 4.15 -34.11
C PRO A 687 14.66 5.08 -33.17
N LEU A 688 15.11 4.54 -32.04
CA LEU A 688 15.95 5.23 -31.07
C LEU A 688 17.39 5.20 -31.59
N THR A 689 17.83 6.30 -32.20
CA THR A 689 19.13 6.43 -32.79
C THR A 689 19.94 7.56 -32.15
N VAL A 690 21.24 7.32 -32.00
CA VAL A 690 22.19 8.29 -31.48
C VAL A 690 22.77 9.08 -32.67
N ASP A 691 22.48 10.36 -32.75
CA ASP A 691 23.19 11.32 -33.57
C ASP A 691 24.37 11.86 -32.78
N TRP A 692 25.59 11.41 -33.10
CA TRP A 692 26.78 11.72 -32.31
C TRP A 692 27.09 13.22 -32.23
N ALA A 693 26.91 13.95 -33.33
CA ALA A 693 27.16 15.39 -33.34
C ALA A 693 26.21 16.14 -32.41
N ARG A 694 24.89 15.78 -32.42
CA ARG A 694 23.90 16.34 -31.49
C ARG A 694 24.15 15.93 -30.06
N TRP A 695 24.57 14.69 -29.85
CA TRP A 695 24.93 14.19 -28.53
C TRP A 695 26.09 14.99 -27.89
N GLN A 696 27.13 15.27 -28.69
CA GLN A 696 28.25 16.13 -28.28
C GLN A 696 27.82 17.58 -28.07
N GLN A 697 26.98 18.13 -28.95
CA GLN A 697 26.45 19.48 -28.78
C GLN A 697 25.60 19.62 -27.50
N GLY A 698 24.74 18.63 -27.21
CA GLY A 698 23.98 18.57 -25.95
C GLY A 698 24.88 18.53 -24.74
N TRP A 699 25.91 17.66 -24.75
CA TRP A 699 26.93 17.58 -23.72
C TRP A 699 27.69 18.90 -23.53
N ALA A 700 28.02 19.59 -24.62
CA ALA A 700 28.83 20.83 -24.56
C ALA A 700 28.10 22.02 -23.91
N GLN A 701 26.81 21.92 -23.64
CA GLN A 701 26.08 22.97 -22.92
C GLN A 701 26.56 23.01 -21.45
N PRO A 702 27.01 24.16 -20.93
CA PRO A 702 27.69 24.22 -19.63
C PRO A 702 26.84 23.70 -18.44
N SER A 703 25.51 23.92 -18.47
CA SER A 703 24.58 23.43 -17.44
C SER A 703 24.42 21.92 -17.51
N VAL A 704 24.30 21.34 -18.70
CA VAL A 704 24.19 19.90 -18.95
C VAL A 704 25.48 19.18 -18.59
N ALA A 705 26.62 19.70 -19.05
CA ALA A 705 27.93 19.15 -18.73
C ALA A 705 28.17 19.11 -17.21
N ARG A 706 27.83 20.18 -16.50
CA ARG A 706 27.97 20.25 -15.05
C ARG A 706 27.09 19.18 -14.38
N SER A 707 25.81 19.09 -14.74
CA SER A 707 24.86 18.09 -14.22
C SER A 707 25.37 16.66 -14.41
N LEU A 708 25.97 16.35 -15.56
CA LEU A 708 26.54 15.04 -15.85
C LEU A 708 27.86 14.78 -15.11
N MET A 709 28.72 15.80 -15.00
CA MET A 709 29.99 15.69 -14.24
C MET A 709 29.73 15.49 -12.73
N ASP A 710 28.70 16.14 -12.17
CA ASP A 710 28.32 16.01 -10.75
C ASP A 710 27.89 14.57 -10.39
N VAL A 711 27.57 13.74 -11.37
CA VAL A 711 27.23 12.31 -11.20
C VAL A 711 28.31 11.38 -11.80
N GLY A 712 29.50 11.90 -12.04
CA GLY A 712 30.68 11.12 -12.40
C GLY A 712 30.78 10.72 -13.87
N PHE A 713 30.02 11.36 -14.79
CA PHE A 713 30.28 11.25 -16.23
C PHE A 713 31.31 12.32 -16.63
N THR A 714 32.48 11.90 -17.10
CA THR A 714 33.57 12.79 -17.49
C THR A 714 33.65 13.06 -19.00
N SER A 715 32.86 12.33 -19.78
CA SER A 715 32.83 12.44 -21.24
C SER A 715 31.48 12.02 -21.81
N PRO A 716 31.11 12.48 -23.01
CA PRO A 716 29.90 12.02 -23.71
C PRO A 716 29.93 10.52 -24.01
N TYR A 717 31.11 9.93 -24.11
CA TYR A 717 31.30 8.48 -24.28
C TYR A 717 30.88 7.68 -23.04
N GLY A 718 31.15 8.20 -21.83
CA GLY A 718 30.79 7.53 -20.59
C GLY A 718 29.27 7.34 -20.44
N LEU A 719 28.45 8.32 -20.83
CA LEU A 719 27.01 8.19 -20.85
C LEU A 719 26.54 7.18 -21.93
N LEU A 720 27.12 7.23 -23.14
CA LEU A 720 26.82 6.26 -24.20
C LEU A 720 27.28 4.84 -23.83
N GLY A 721 28.36 4.72 -23.06
CA GLY A 721 28.87 3.45 -22.51
C GLY A 721 27.91 2.73 -21.54
N THR A 722 26.87 3.38 -21.05
CA THR A 722 25.84 2.74 -20.20
C THR A 722 24.81 1.93 -21.00
N TYR A 723 24.85 1.97 -22.34
CA TYR A 723 24.00 1.16 -23.21
C TYR A 723 24.29 -0.33 -23.04
N VAL A 724 23.25 -1.16 -22.96
CA VAL A 724 23.36 -2.61 -22.78
C VAL A 724 22.74 -3.35 -23.97
N ALA A 725 21.46 -3.08 -24.28
CA ALA A 725 20.73 -3.89 -25.25
C ALA A 725 19.62 -3.10 -25.95
N GLY A 726 19.31 -3.52 -27.18
CA GLY A 726 18.17 -3.02 -27.95
C GLY A 726 17.00 -3.99 -28.00
N THR A 727 15.98 -3.62 -28.73
CA THR A 727 14.67 -4.27 -28.81
C THR A 727 14.75 -5.78 -29.11
N GLN A 728 15.61 -6.20 -30.04
CA GLN A 728 15.67 -7.63 -30.42
C GLN A 728 16.28 -8.49 -29.31
N ALA A 729 17.35 -8.03 -28.66
CA ALA A 729 17.96 -8.71 -27.54
C ALA A 729 16.97 -8.80 -26.36
N LEU A 730 16.27 -7.70 -26.07
CA LEU A 730 15.24 -7.67 -25.03
C LEU A 730 14.07 -8.61 -25.32
N ARG A 731 13.60 -8.70 -26.56
CA ARG A 731 12.55 -9.66 -26.97
C ARG A 731 12.97 -11.12 -26.75
N ARG A 732 14.24 -11.44 -27.02
CA ARG A 732 14.77 -12.78 -26.69
C ARG A 732 14.83 -13.02 -25.18
N TYR A 733 15.26 -12.01 -24.42
CA TYR A 733 15.37 -12.08 -22.96
C TYR A 733 14.04 -12.35 -22.27
N VAL A 734 12.96 -11.74 -22.75
CA VAL A 734 11.62 -11.88 -22.14
C VAL A 734 10.81 -13.03 -22.75
N GLN A 735 11.38 -13.80 -23.67
CA GLN A 735 10.65 -14.88 -24.33
C GLN A 735 10.12 -15.91 -23.32
N GLY A 736 8.82 -16.20 -23.36
CA GLY A 736 8.15 -17.12 -22.43
C GLY A 736 7.70 -16.50 -21.11
N TYR A 737 8.03 -15.25 -20.84
CA TYR A 737 7.60 -14.53 -19.65
C TYR A 737 6.44 -13.58 -19.97
N PRO A 738 5.28 -13.76 -19.28
CA PRO A 738 4.11 -12.94 -19.57
C PRO A 738 4.26 -11.53 -19.03
N ALA A 739 3.74 -10.56 -19.79
CA ALA A 739 3.69 -9.16 -19.41
C ALA A 739 2.87 -8.93 -18.12
N MET A 740 3.15 -7.84 -17.42
CA MET A 740 2.32 -7.35 -16.33
C MET A 740 1.08 -6.67 -16.89
N THR A 741 -0.09 -7.02 -16.38
CA THR A 741 -1.37 -6.43 -16.76
C THR A 741 -2.11 -5.91 -15.53
N ASP A 742 -3.08 -5.05 -15.73
CA ASP A 742 -3.94 -4.56 -14.65
C ASP A 742 -4.69 -5.70 -13.95
N ASP A 743 -5.03 -6.76 -14.70
CA ASP A 743 -5.68 -7.97 -14.17
C ASP A 743 -4.71 -8.88 -13.40
N HIS A 744 -3.42 -8.91 -13.81
CA HIS A 744 -2.45 -9.83 -13.24
C HIS A 744 -1.14 -9.12 -12.82
N PRO A 745 -1.17 -8.37 -11.71
CA PRO A 745 -0.04 -7.57 -11.19
C PRO A 745 0.96 -8.43 -10.39
N ARG A 746 1.60 -9.42 -11.03
CA ARG A 746 2.41 -10.47 -10.37
C ARG A 746 3.54 -9.94 -9.51
N VAL A 747 4.15 -8.81 -9.87
CA VAL A 747 5.29 -8.26 -9.14
C VAL A 747 4.94 -7.83 -7.71
N GLU A 748 3.69 -7.44 -7.45
CA GLU A 748 3.22 -7.18 -6.08
C GLU A 748 2.96 -8.46 -5.28
N TYR A 749 2.76 -9.57 -5.97
CA TYR A 749 2.49 -10.90 -5.39
C TYR A 749 3.69 -11.83 -5.58
N PHE A 750 4.88 -11.30 -5.32
CA PHE A 750 6.16 -11.95 -5.61
C PHE A 750 6.42 -13.21 -4.77
N LEU A 751 5.84 -13.33 -3.57
CA LEU A 751 6.15 -14.42 -2.63
C LEU A 751 5.97 -15.84 -3.22
N PHE A 752 4.95 -16.00 -4.07
CA PHE A 752 4.63 -17.27 -4.73
C PHE A 752 4.85 -17.24 -6.25
N ASN A 753 5.27 -16.10 -6.78
CA ASN A 753 5.53 -15.91 -8.21
C ASN A 753 7.03 -15.76 -8.52
N ALA A 754 7.88 -15.78 -7.50
CA ALA A 754 9.32 -15.72 -7.67
C ALA A 754 9.85 -17.12 -8.02
N ASP A 755 10.37 -17.28 -9.24
CA ASP A 755 10.98 -18.55 -9.65
C ASP A 755 12.47 -18.58 -9.28
N HIS A 756 13.18 -17.48 -9.56
CA HIS A 756 14.63 -17.36 -9.33
C HIS A 756 14.99 -15.98 -8.79
N PRO A 757 16.04 -15.85 -7.95
CA PRO A 757 16.58 -14.55 -7.58
C PRO A 757 17.03 -13.80 -8.85
N PHE A 758 17.27 -12.51 -8.73
CA PHE A 758 17.82 -11.70 -9.82
C PHE A 758 19.15 -12.31 -10.33
N GLU A 759 19.25 -12.52 -11.64
CA GLU A 759 20.40 -13.11 -12.31
C GLU A 759 21.14 -12.05 -13.15
N PRO A 760 22.17 -11.37 -12.61
CA PRO A 760 22.94 -10.38 -13.34
C PRO A 760 23.55 -10.92 -14.63
N GLU A 761 23.97 -12.20 -14.66
CA GLU A 761 24.57 -12.85 -15.82
C GLU A 761 23.64 -12.88 -17.03
N ALA A 762 22.35 -13.14 -16.81
CA ALA A 762 21.37 -13.16 -17.86
C ALA A 762 21.22 -11.78 -18.54
N LEU A 763 21.32 -10.69 -17.77
CA LEU A 763 21.33 -9.33 -18.30
C LEU A 763 22.66 -8.97 -18.97
N LEU A 764 23.79 -9.34 -18.37
CA LEU A 764 25.12 -9.09 -18.95
C LEU A 764 25.30 -9.82 -20.29
N SER A 765 24.70 -11.00 -20.46
CA SER A 765 24.75 -11.74 -21.72
C SER A 765 24.01 -11.05 -22.87
N LEU A 766 23.19 -10.04 -22.58
CA LEU A 766 22.51 -9.23 -23.58
C LEU A 766 23.39 -8.12 -24.17
N ALA A 767 24.52 -7.81 -23.55
CA ALA A 767 25.37 -6.71 -23.93
C ALA A 767 25.75 -6.77 -25.42
N GLU A 768 25.35 -5.74 -26.15
CA GLU A 768 25.64 -5.57 -27.56
C GLU A 768 26.20 -4.15 -27.82
N PRO A 769 27.10 -3.99 -28.79
CA PRO A 769 27.60 -2.67 -29.15
C PRO A 769 26.49 -1.81 -29.74
N PRO A 770 26.42 -0.50 -29.41
CA PRO A 770 25.39 0.40 -29.94
C PRO A 770 25.52 0.73 -31.41
N GLY A 771 26.38 0.03 -32.17
CA GLY A 771 26.72 0.34 -33.56
C GLY A 771 25.51 0.44 -34.49
N ALA A 772 24.52 -0.45 -34.34
CA ALA A 772 23.28 -0.38 -35.14
C ALA A 772 22.39 0.81 -34.77
N ARG A 773 22.64 1.48 -33.63
CA ARG A 773 21.90 2.65 -33.13
C ARG A 773 22.56 3.98 -33.48
N LEU A 774 23.77 3.97 -34.02
CA LEU A 774 24.50 5.17 -34.44
C LEU A 774 24.01 5.62 -35.80
N ALA A 775 23.11 6.59 -35.86
CA ALA A 775 22.58 7.12 -37.11
C ALA A 775 23.60 7.99 -37.88
N ARG A 776 24.43 8.74 -37.14
CA ARG A 776 25.52 9.58 -37.63
C ARG A 776 26.68 9.43 -36.66
N ALA A 777 27.69 8.70 -37.06
CA ALA A 777 28.87 8.40 -36.25
C ALA A 777 30.10 9.24 -36.60
N GLU A 778 29.95 10.29 -37.41
CA GLU A 778 31.07 11.16 -37.78
C GLU A 778 31.73 11.77 -36.55
N GLY A 779 33.04 11.58 -36.41
CA GLY A 779 33.83 12.03 -35.25
C GLY A 779 33.71 11.15 -33.99
N LEU A 780 33.03 10.01 -34.07
CA LEU A 780 32.99 9.06 -32.97
C LEU A 780 34.24 8.17 -33.00
N GLU A 781 35.00 8.18 -31.91
CA GLU A 781 36.16 7.33 -31.73
C GLU A 781 35.74 5.94 -31.23
N ALA A 782 35.57 4.99 -32.14
CA ALA A 782 35.13 3.63 -31.80
C ALA A 782 35.99 2.95 -30.71
N PRO A 783 37.34 3.09 -30.67
CA PRO A 783 38.14 2.51 -29.61
C PRO A 783 37.88 3.14 -28.23
N ARG A 784 37.51 4.40 -28.16
CA ARG A 784 37.14 5.09 -26.89
C ARG A 784 35.79 4.61 -26.41
N LEU A 785 34.81 4.50 -27.27
CA LEU A 785 33.51 3.93 -26.93
C LEU A 785 33.64 2.49 -26.45
N ALA A 786 34.46 1.66 -27.11
CA ALA A 786 34.68 0.27 -26.71
C ALA A 786 35.24 0.18 -25.27
N ARG A 787 36.18 1.07 -24.87
CA ARG A 787 36.69 1.13 -23.50
C ARG A 787 35.62 1.51 -22.49
N GLU A 788 34.74 2.46 -22.79
CA GLU A 788 33.65 2.86 -21.90
C GLU A 788 32.60 1.73 -21.73
N LEU A 789 32.26 1.02 -22.81
CA LEU A 789 31.40 -0.17 -22.75
C LEU A 789 32.03 -1.27 -21.90
N GLU A 790 33.34 -1.54 -22.08
CA GLU A 790 34.06 -2.51 -21.27
C GLU A 790 34.09 -2.08 -19.79
N ALA A 791 34.36 -0.81 -19.50
CA ALA A 791 34.36 -0.30 -18.13
C ALA A 791 32.99 -0.46 -17.47
N ASN A 792 31.91 -0.14 -18.16
CA ASN A 792 30.56 -0.35 -17.64
C ASN A 792 30.25 -1.84 -17.43
N HIS A 793 30.65 -2.71 -18.35
CA HIS A 793 30.50 -4.16 -18.20
C HIS A 793 31.21 -4.67 -16.92
N ARG A 794 32.43 -4.21 -16.66
CA ARG A 794 33.19 -4.55 -15.43
C ARG A 794 32.53 -4.01 -14.16
N VAL A 795 31.90 -2.84 -14.21
CA VAL A 795 31.09 -2.34 -13.10
C VAL A 795 29.92 -3.28 -12.79
N LEU A 796 29.22 -3.74 -13.84
CA LEU A 796 28.12 -4.70 -13.68
C LEU A 796 28.62 -6.09 -13.18
N GLU A 797 29.79 -6.55 -13.62
CA GLU A 797 30.44 -7.74 -13.05
C GLU A 797 30.76 -7.54 -11.56
N SER A 798 31.26 -6.37 -11.17
CA SER A 798 31.49 -6.03 -9.76
C SER A 798 30.22 -6.17 -8.94
N THR A 799 29.09 -5.73 -9.49
CA THR A 799 27.76 -5.89 -8.86
C THR A 799 27.42 -7.36 -8.61
N ARG A 800 27.63 -8.23 -9.60
CA ARG A 800 27.44 -9.68 -9.43
C ARG A 800 28.32 -10.23 -8.29
N PHE A 801 29.62 -9.93 -8.30
CA PHE A 801 30.54 -10.39 -7.28
C PHE A 801 30.15 -9.90 -5.88
N LYS A 802 29.63 -8.67 -5.75
CA LYS A 802 29.08 -8.16 -4.49
C LYS A 802 27.88 -8.99 -3.99
N MET A 803 26.99 -9.42 -4.89
CA MET A 803 25.87 -10.31 -4.55
C MET A 803 26.36 -11.68 -4.05
N ASP A 804 27.42 -12.23 -4.67
CA ASP A 804 28.06 -13.47 -4.28
C ASP A 804 28.96 -13.31 -3.04
N ARG A 805 29.08 -12.09 -2.48
CA ARG A 805 29.99 -11.70 -1.38
C ARG A 805 31.48 -11.92 -1.71
N ASP A 806 31.84 -11.99 -2.97
CA ASP A 806 33.23 -12.03 -3.43
C ASP A 806 33.78 -10.62 -3.59
N TRP A 807 34.13 -10.01 -2.47
CA TRP A 807 34.62 -8.62 -2.40
C TRP A 807 35.95 -8.42 -3.11
N GLN A 808 36.77 -9.48 -3.23
CA GLN A 808 38.04 -9.41 -3.91
C GLN A 808 37.86 -9.35 -5.43
N ALA A 809 37.00 -10.19 -5.99
CA ALA A 809 36.64 -10.17 -7.39
C ALA A 809 35.91 -8.88 -7.76
N ALA A 810 35.00 -8.40 -6.91
CA ALA A 810 34.31 -7.13 -7.09
C ALA A 810 35.29 -5.94 -7.19
N ARG A 811 36.31 -5.92 -6.32
CA ARG A 811 37.35 -4.88 -6.35
C ARG A 811 38.20 -4.97 -7.62
N ALA A 812 38.61 -6.19 -8.02
CA ALA A 812 39.37 -6.40 -9.24
C ALA A 812 38.62 -5.93 -10.48
N ALA A 813 37.30 -6.15 -10.54
CA ALA A 813 36.44 -5.68 -11.61
C ALA A 813 36.41 -4.13 -11.67
N VAL A 814 36.27 -3.42 -10.56
CA VAL A 814 36.30 -1.96 -10.52
C VAL A 814 37.67 -1.42 -10.92
N GLU A 815 38.78 -2.04 -10.47
CA GLU A 815 40.12 -1.64 -10.91
C GLU A 815 40.35 -1.89 -12.41
N GLY A 816 39.76 -2.96 -12.95
CA GLY A 816 39.75 -3.20 -14.40
C GLY A 816 38.99 -2.10 -15.15
N ALA A 817 37.84 -1.65 -14.65
CA ALA A 817 37.10 -0.52 -15.22
C ALA A 817 37.95 0.78 -15.18
N ARG A 818 38.63 1.06 -14.08
CA ARG A 818 39.53 2.22 -13.94
C ARG A 818 40.71 2.16 -14.92
N SER A 819 41.26 0.99 -15.14
CA SER A 819 42.36 0.79 -16.10
C SER A 819 41.91 1.05 -17.54
N ALA A 820 40.66 0.80 -17.88
CA ALA A 820 40.10 1.02 -19.24
C ALA A 820 39.83 2.50 -19.55
N VAL A 821 39.29 3.27 -18.59
CA VAL A 821 38.79 4.63 -18.84
C VAL A 821 39.46 5.71 -17.97
N GLY A 822 40.35 5.32 -17.09
CA GLY A 822 40.95 6.22 -16.10
C GLY A 822 40.09 6.42 -14.87
N ASP A 823 40.56 7.25 -13.98
CA ASP A 823 39.85 7.60 -12.74
C ASP A 823 38.72 8.60 -13.04
N ASN A 824 37.58 8.35 -12.44
CA ASN A 824 36.46 9.27 -12.42
C ASN A 824 35.76 9.20 -11.05
N PRO A 825 34.96 10.22 -10.69
CA PRO A 825 34.32 10.26 -9.36
C PRO A 825 33.48 9.02 -9.02
N PHE A 826 32.82 8.43 -10.01
CA PHE A 826 31.97 7.24 -9.81
C PHE A 826 32.80 5.99 -9.51
N LEU A 827 33.85 5.70 -10.28
CA LEU A 827 34.72 4.54 -10.04
C LEU A 827 35.51 4.69 -8.73
N THR A 828 35.93 5.92 -8.39
CA THR A 828 36.53 6.23 -7.09
C THR A 828 35.56 5.97 -5.95
N PHE A 829 34.28 6.40 -6.07
CA PHE A 829 33.24 6.12 -5.09
C PHE A 829 33.04 4.61 -4.90
N LEU A 830 32.87 3.85 -5.97
CA LEU A 830 32.69 2.39 -5.89
C LEU A 830 33.84 1.69 -5.18
N ARG A 831 35.07 2.07 -5.51
CA ARG A 831 36.27 1.47 -4.89
C ARG A 831 36.41 1.86 -3.43
N GLU A 832 36.48 3.15 -3.15
CA GLU A 832 36.92 3.66 -1.86
C GLU A 832 35.86 3.64 -0.79
N LEU A 833 34.62 3.91 -1.17
CA LEU A 833 33.53 3.98 -0.21
C LEU A 833 32.74 2.67 -0.17
N GLU A 834 32.24 2.23 -1.29
CA GLU A 834 31.35 1.07 -1.32
C GLU A 834 32.08 -0.24 -1.03
N LEU A 835 33.24 -0.49 -1.66
CA LEU A 835 33.99 -1.74 -1.48
C LEU A 835 34.91 -1.75 -0.27
N ASP A 836 35.41 -0.60 0.17
CA ASP A 836 36.32 -0.53 1.32
C ASP A 836 35.61 -0.20 2.64
N CYS A 837 34.55 0.63 2.60
CA CYS A 837 33.92 1.16 3.80
C CYS A 837 32.48 0.69 4.04
N LEU A 838 31.67 0.50 3.00
CA LEU A 838 30.24 0.18 3.13
C LEU A 838 29.93 -1.31 2.86
N ARG A 839 30.84 -2.19 3.24
CA ARG A 839 30.58 -3.62 3.16
C ARG A 839 29.52 -4.01 4.18
N PRO A 840 28.47 -4.76 3.81
CA PRO A 840 27.58 -5.30 4.80
C PRO A 840 28.34 -6.09 5.86
N ALA A 841 28.01 -5.89 7.13
CA ALA A 841 28.56 -6.71 8.20
C ALA A 841 28.14 -8.17 7.98
N GLU A 842 29.01 -9.11 8.36
CA GLU A 842 28.62 -10.50 8.39
C GLU A 842 27.44 -10.69 9.36
N PRO A 843 26.45 -11.52 9.00
CA PRO A 843 25.23 -11.69 9.77
C PRO A 843 25.46 -12.22 11.19
#